data_5615e357e66d7fe4e88196dcac129f1e
#
_entry.id   5615e357e66d7fe4e88196dcac129f1e
#
_cell.length_a   1.000
_cell.length_b   1.000
_cell.length_c   1.000
_cell.angle_alpha   90.00
_cell.angle_beta   90.00
_cell.angle_gamma   90.00
#
_symmetry.space_group_name_H-M   'P 1'
#
loop_
_entity.id
_entity.type
_entity.pdbx_description
1 polymer ?
#
loop_
_entity_poly.entity_id
_entity_poly.type
_entity_poly.pdbx_seq_one_letter_code
_entity_poly.pdbx_strand_id
1 'polypeptide(L)'
;ALGKYLFYAKDKTFLAANGSNVGSAGAASDAADWTIDTDANKNYTVFSASANKALAVDVATGKLILADAASAGDAAKFGFTAAKDCTPYPEAEINASGPNYKGNGVDKPVIGIADVHQHISASTFLGGAHYGRPFHRFGVTEALKNCEAIHGPDGRLDLLGNLYATDPLATHETQGWPTFHSWPAAHSLTHESTYYKWVERAWRGGLRIMLNNLVENETLCNLERVALLDPTKNCNEMDSAVTQVQLMKDMQDYVDAQEGGPGKGWFRLVDNPVDARKVINDGKLAVVLGIEISHLFNCNVKQVVGSPLNDGNTLEIPGCTTADIDTQFDRLYALGVRQMFPVHEFDNALGGNGIFDGLVLNVGNFVDTGKFWGTYNCPSTDPTGEYKDYIFAPGAIMTTSDPTGVTAPVNPVVQALLAGNTVPLPIYPTTRQCNARGLTTLGKYAFKKMMDNKIIMEVDHLELSIKEDLIKLAEEQTPVYPLISAHGGHGGISNDQAQRIFKLGGVIYPGGGGGTGPQWYNFMERLLPLKDPNHLFAVGLGSDVNGLASQPTPSDLGDKGVKYPFTLFKGPGWGKQFAHIEPVKFDRQLSGEHAYDLQAEGRAHYGQTADWVEEIRLGAINEAEKWNADPANKDKPKRDPKKESEKAITTLFNSAEAYLRLWEATLNR
;
A
#
# COMPACT_ATOMS: atom_id res chain seq x y z
N ALA A 1 20.47 -4.72 -8.47
CA ALA A 1 21.04 -3.36 -8.68
C ALA A 1 22.42 -3.21 -8.02
N LEU A 2 22.64 -3.74 -6.82
CA LEU A 2 23.93 -3.67 -6.14
C LEU A 2 25.07 -4.25 -7.03
N GLY A 3 26.18 -3.49 -7.11
CA GLY A 3 27.33 -3.87 -7.92
C GLY A 3 27.15 -3.76 -9.43
N LYS A 4 26.05 -3.17 -9.89
CA LYS A 4 25.74 -2.91 -11.30
C LYS A 4 25.77 -1.41 -11.59
N TYR A 5 26.31 -1.03 -12.72
CA TYR A 5 26.56 0.36 -13.10
C TYR A 5 26.15 0.61 -14.54
N LEU A 6 25.58 1.80 -14.78
CA LEU A 6 25.35 2.35 -16.10
C LEU A 6 26.29 3.54 -16.32
N PHE A 7 26.95 3.60 -17.45
CA PHE A 7 27.74 4.76 -17.87
C PHE A 7 26.91 5.60 -18.83
N TYR A 8 26.39 6.73 -18.31
CA TYR A 8 25.53 7.65 -19.05
C TYR A 8 26.32 8.85 -19.52
N ALA A 9 26.37 9.03 -20.82
CA ALA A 9 27.19 10.05 -21.46
C ALA A 9 26.46 11.40 -21.57
N LYS A 10 27.21 12.47 -21.86
CA LYS A 10 26.70 13.83 -21.99
C LYS A 10 25.65 13.97 -23.10
N ASP A 11 25.74 13.16 -24.15
CA ASP A 11 24.80 13.11 -25.27
C ASP A 11 23.55 12.24 -24.98
N LYS A 12 23.37 11.83 -23.71
CA LYS A 12 22.25 11.00 -23.25
C LYS A 12 22.25 9.58 -23.82
N THR A 13 23.41 9.05 -24.19
CA THR A 13 23.60 7.66 -24.58
C THR A 13 24.30 6.86 -23.49
N PHE A 14 24.23 5.53 -23.58
CA PHE A 14 24.88 4.60 -22.66
C PHE A 14 26.07 3.94 -23.31
N LEU A 15 27.14 3.74 -22.56
CA LEU A 15 28.19 2.81 -22.96
C LEU A 15 27.61 1.39 -22.97
N ALA A 16 27.72 0.68 -24.09
CA ALA A 16 27.11 -0.64 -24.26
C ALA A 16 28.05 -1.62 -24.97
N ALA A 17 27.92 -2.89 -24.59
CA ALA A 17 28.54 -4.01 -25.30
C ALA A 17 27.68 -4.33 -26.54
N ASN A 18 28.30 -4.33 -27.72
CA ASN A 18 27.64 -4.66 -28.98
C ASN A 18 28.39 -5.81 -29.69
N GLY A 19 28.00 -7.03 -29.38
CA GLY A 19 28.71 -8.23 -29.80
C GLY A 19 30.14 -8.24 -29.22
N SER A 20 31.15 -8.21 -30.07
CA SER A 20 32.56 -8.13 -29.69
C SER A 20 33.09 -6.69 -29.55
N ASN A 21 32.26 -5.69 -29.83
CA ASN A 21 32.63 -4.28 -29.85
C ASN A 21 32.02 -3.51 -28.70
N VAL A 22 32.55 -2.33 -28.43
CA VAL A 22 31.99 -1.32 -27.55
C VAL A 22 31.31 -0.25 -28.40
N GLY A 23 30.12 0.15 -28.01
CA GLY A 23 29.35 1.18 -28.69
C GLY A 23 28.52 2.01 -27.73
N SER A 24 27.67 2.86 -28.29
CA SER A 24 26.67 3.61 -27.57
C SER A 24 25.26 3.05 -27.84
N ALA A 25 24.39 3.11 -26.83
CA ALA A 25 22.98 2.77 -26.94
C ALA A 25 22.13 3.94 -26.48
N GLY A 26 20.98 4.17 -27.14
CA GLY A 26 20.04 5.23 -26.76
C GLY A 26 19.16 4.89 -25.56
N ALA A 27 19.11 3.62 -25.16
CA ALA A 27 18.36 3.14 -24.02
C ALA A 27 19.20 2.23 -23.13
N ALA A 28 18.91 2.20 -21.84
CA ALA A 28 19.50 1.26 -20.90
C ALA A 28 19.01 -0.17 -21.20
N SER A 29 19.94 -1.14 -21.13
CA SER A 29 19.69 -2.56 -21.41
C SER A 29 20.77 -3.42 -20.78
N ASP A 30 20.64 -4.75 -20.85
CA ASP A 30 21.68 -5.68 -20.38
C ASP A 30 23.04 -5.43 -21.05
N ALA A 31 23.04 -4.93 -22.27
CA ALA A 31 24.25 -4.56 -22.98
C ALA A 31 24.95 -3.33 -22.37
N ALA A 32 24.20 -2.48 -21.68
CA ALA A 32 24.72 -1.29 -21.01
C ALA A 32 24.97 -1.50 -19.51
N ASP A 33 24.73 -2.71 -19.00
CA ASP A 33 24.89 -3.06 -17.58
C ASP A 33 26.30 -3.63 -17.32
N TRP A 34 27.06 -2.94 -16.47
CA TRP A 34 28.46 -3.25 -16.18
C TRP A 34 28.67 -3.57 -14.70
N THR A 35 29.59 -4.47 -14.40
CA THR A 35 30.16 -4.64 -13.07
C THR A 35 31.52 -3.96 -12.98
N ILE A 36 31.93 -3.53 -11.79
CA ILE A 36 33.20 -2.87 -11.55
C ILE A 36 33.89 -3.56 -10.36
N ASP A 37 35.07 -4.15 -10.63
CA ASP A 37 35.95 -4.70 -9.61
C ASP A 37 37.15 -3.78 -9.39
N THR A 38 37.67 -3.77 -8.15
CA THR A 38 38.80 -2.91 -7.77
C THR A 38 39.94 -3.77 -7.22
N ASP A 39 41.15 -3.57 -7.75
CA ASP A 39 42.35 -4.18 -7.19
C ASP A 39 42.95 -3.40 -6.00
N ALA A 40 43.96 -3.96 -5.35
CA ALA A 40 44.64 -3.35 -4.21
C ALA A 40 45.31 -2.00 -4.54
N ASN A 41 45.59 -1.73 -5.79
CA ASN A 41 46.21 -0.49 -6.28
C ASN A 41 45.19 0.56 -6.71
N LYS A 42 43.87 0.30 -6.47
CA LYS A 42 42.75 1.15 -6.88
C LYS A 42 42.61 1.28 -8.42
N ASN A 43 43.06 0.27 -9.16
CA ASN A 43 42.66 0.15 -10.56
C ASN A 43 41.33 -0.57 -10.64
N TYR A 44 40.50 -0.17 -11.58
CA TYR A 44 39.15 -0.68 -11.79
C TYR A 44 39.10 -1.52 -13.06
N THR A 45 38.54 -2.71 -12.98
CA THR A 45 38.15 -3.52 -14.12
C THR A 45 36.65 -3.41 -14.34
N VAL A 46 36.25 -3.04 -15.56
CA VAL A 46 34.85 -2.89 -15.96
C VAL A 46 34.46 -4.09 -16.81
N PHE A 47 33.46 -4.85 -16.39
CA PHE A 47 33.09 -6.12 -17.02
C PHE A 47 31.61 -6.11 -17.46
N SER A 48 31.37 -6.54 -18.71
CA SER A 48 30.03 -6.75 -19.26
C SER A 48 29.60 -8.20 -19.09
N ALA A 49 28.57 -8.45 -18.30
CA ALA A 49 28.01 -9.79 -18.14
C ALA A 49 27.34 -10.30 -19.43
N SER A 50 26.68 -9.42 -20.18
CA SER A 50 26.01 -9.78 -21.43
C SER A 50 26.98 -10.26 -22.52
N ALA A 51 28.16 -9.65 -22.60
CA ALA A 51 29.22 -10.04 -23.55
C ALA A 51 30.21 -11.05 -22.96
N ASN A 52 30.20 -11.30 -21.64
CA ASN A 52 31.19 -12.07 -20.90
C ASN A 52 32.64 -11.62 -21.17
N LYS A 53 32.86 -10.29 -21.20
CA LYS A 53 34.13 -9.64 -21.57
C LYS A 53 34.39 -8.42 -20.67
N ALA A 54 35.67 -8.12 -20.48
CA ALA A 54 36.11 -6.87 -19.87
C ALA A 54 36.21 -5.75 -20.92
N LEU A 55 35.90 -4.53 -20.48
CA LEU A 55 36.23 -3.32 -21.21
C LEU A 55 37.77 -3.19 -21.23
N ALA A 56 38.33 -2.88 -22.37
CA ALA A 56 39.78 -2.68 -22.53
C ALA A 56 40.06 -1.57 -23.56
N VAL A 57 41.28 -1.11 -23.60
CA VAL A 57 41.78 -0.19 -24.63
C VAL A 57 42.62 -0.94 -25.64
N ASP A 58 42.27 -0.84 -26.91
CA ASP A 58 43.18 -1.24 -27.99
C ASP A 58 44.36 -0.27 -28.02
N VAL A 59 45.54 -0.75 -27.63
CA VAL A 59 46.75 0.08 -27.49
C VAL A 59 47.19 0.70 -28.82
N ALA A 60 46.91 0.04 -29.96
CA ALA A 60 47.29 0.54 -31.27
C ALA A 60 46.41 1.68 -31.77
N THR A 61 45.10 1.66 -31.42
CA THR A 61 44.13 2.61 -31.94
C THR A 61 43.62 3.58 -30.88
N GLY A 62 43.85 3.31 -29.59
CA GLY A 62 43.29 4.07 -28.46
C GLY A 62 41.78 3.90 -28.27
N LYS A 63 41.15 2.95 -28.97
CA LYS A 63 39.70 2.73 -28.90
C LYS A 63 39.35 1.75 -27.81
N LEU A 64 38.14 1.94 -27.25
CA LEU A 64 37.54 0.96 -26.32
C LEU A 64 37.13 -0.30 -27.10
N ILE A 65 37.47 -1.46 -26.56
CA ILE A 65 37.14 -2.79 -27.07
C ILE A 65 36.66 -3.70 -25.95
N LEU A 66 36.09 -4.84 -26.31
CA LEU A 66 35.80 -5.95 -25.39
C LEU A 66 36.88 -7.02 -25.54
N ALA A 67 37.53 -7.41 -24.45
CA ALA A 67 38.58 -8.40 -24.41
C ALA A 67 38.37 -9.40 -23.26
N ASP A 68 39.01 -10.58 -23.35
CA ASP A 68 39.03 -11.51 -22.22
C ASP A 68 39.87 -10.90 -21.09
N ALA A 69 39.28 -10.79 -19.89
CA ALA A 69 39.92 -10.11 -18.76
C ALA A 69 41.30 -10.67 -18.43
N ALA A 70 41.49 -11.99 -18.57
CA ALA A 70 42.77 -12.65 -18.30
C ALA A 70 43.88 -12.30 -19.32
N SER A 71 43.53 -12.01 -20.57
CA SER A 71 44.47 -11.69 -21.64
C SER A 71 44.69 -10.19 -21.83
N ALA A 72 43.76 -9.36 -21.40
CA ALA A 72 43.83 -7.92 -21.60
C ALA A 72 44.89 -7.23 -20.71
N GLY A 73 45.21 -7.80 -19.55
CA GLY A 73 46.22 -7.27 -18.65
C GLY A 73 45.97 -5.81 -18.25
N ASP A 74 46.98 -4.94 -18.35
CA ASP A 74 46.89 -3.53 -18.00
C ASP A 74 45.96 -2.74 -18.93
N ALA A 75 45.70 -3.23 -20.15
CA ALA A 75 44.75 -2.55 -21.06
C ALA A 75 43.29 -2.58 -20.57
N ALA A 76 42.94 -3.45 -19.63
CA ALA A 76 41.63 -3.50 -19.00
C ALA A 76 41.59 -2.81 -17.62
N LYS A 77 42.63 -2.08 -17.25
CA LYS A 77 42.70 -1.33 -16.00
C LYS A 77 42.37 0.14 -16.23
N PHE A 78 41.41 0.65 -15.48
CA PHE A 78 40.94 2.03 -15.58
C PHE A 78 41.10 2.77 -14.25
N GLY A 79 41.25 4.09 -14.33
CA GLY A 79 41.08 5.01 -13.21
C GLY A 79 39.80 5.82 -13.42
N PHE A 80 39.05 6.11 -12.33
CA PHE A 80 37.94 7.03 -12.37
C PHE A 80 38.33 8.36 -11.78
N THR A 81 38.03 9.44 -12.49
CA THR A 81 38.20 10.81 -12.03
C THR A 81 36.84 11.48 -11.90
N ALA A 82 36.61 12.20 -10.79
CA ALA A 82 35.37 12.93 -10.59
C ALA A 82 35.19 13.97 -11.72
N ALA A 83 34.09 13.85 -12.44
CA ALA A 83 33.71 14.80 -13.49
C ALA A 83 32.81 15.90 -12.93
N LYS A 84 32.85 17.07 -13.59
CA LYS A 84 31.91 18.19 -13.37
C LYS A 84 30.99 18.29 -14.57
N ASP A 85 29.82 18.86 -14.37
CA ASP A 85 28.83 19.12 -15.43
C ASP A 85 28.36 17.84 -16.17
N CYS A 86 28.16 16.77 -15.41
CA CYS A 86 27.54 15.54 -15.93
C CYS A 86 26.09 15.79 -16.29
N THR A 87 25.62 15.15 -17.36
CA THR A 87 24.19 15.10 -17.65
C THR A 87 23.50 14.25 -16.58
N PRO A 88 22.50 14.81 -15.85
CA PRO A 88 21.78 14.02 -14.86
C PRO A 88 20.99 12.89 -15.55
N TYR A 89 20.99 11.72 -14.91
CA TYR A 89 20.14 10.60 -15.33
C TYR A 89 18.67 10.97 -15.11
N PRO A 90 17.75 10.60 -16.02
CA PRO A 90 16.33 10.84 -15.82
C PRO A 90 15.81 10.21 -14.55
N GLU A 91 15.15 11.00 -13.68
CA GLU A 91 14.57 10.53 -12.45
C GLU A 91 13.43 11.45 -11.97
N ALA A 92 12.49 10.89 -11.20
CA ALA A 92 11.48 11.68 -10.51
C ALA A 92 12.14 12.50 -9.37
N GLU A 93 11.74 13.77 -9.26
CA GLU A 93 12.26 14.66 -8.25
C GLU A 93 11.55 14.44 -6.90
N ILE A 94 12.28 14.49 -5.81
CA ILE A 94 11.64 14.50 -4.48
C ILE A 94 11.08 15.89 -4.11
N ASN A 95 11.64 16.95 -4.67
CA ASN A 95 11.28 18.36 -4.40
C ASN A 95 11.12 18.67 -2.92
N ALA A 96 12.01 18.10 -2.10
CA ALA A 96 12.12 18.31 -0.68
C ALA A 96 13.54 18.76 -0.34
N SER A 97 13.69 19.84 0.43
CA SER A 97 14.96 20.39 0.83
C SER A 97 15.03 20.59 2.35
N GLY A 98 16.19 20.28 2.91
CA GLY A 98 16.46 20.25 4.34
C GLY A 98 17.26 19.00 4.72
N PRO A 99 17.72 18.85 5.95
CA PRO A 99 18.43 17.67 6.39
C PRO A 99 17.51 16.45 6.47
N ASN A 100 18.10 15.26 6.43
CA ASN A 100 17.40 14.02 6.72
C ASN A 100 17.06 13.95 8.22
N TYR A 101 15.97 13.27 8.54
CA TYR A 101 15.58 13.02 9.92
C TYR A 101 16.71 12.32 10.68
N LYS A 102 16.82 12.67 11.96
CA LYS A 102 17.65 11.95 12.94
C LYS A 102 16.82 11.69 14.18
N GLY A 103 16.87 10.47 14.69
CA GLY A 103 16.22 10.12 15.94
C GLY A 103 16.85 10.82 17.14
N ASN A 104 16.15 10.77 18.26
CA ASN A 104 16.58 11.36 19.54
C ASN A 104 16.94 10.30 20.60
N GLY A 105 17.11 9.06 20.18
CA GLY A 105 17.46 7.91 21.00
C GLY A 105 16.48 6.74 20.85
N VAL A 106 16.99 5.51 20.85
CA VAL A 106 16.17 4.29 20.68
C VAL A 106 15.18 4.07 21.84
N ASP A 107 15.49 4.59 23.03
CA ASP A 107 14.64 4.51 24.21
C ASP A 107 13.61 5.66 24.30
N LYS A 108 13.59 6.54 23.31
CA LYS A 108 12.65 7.66 23.27
C LYS A 108 11.47 7.31 22.38
N PRO A 109 10.27 7.87 22.67
CA PRO A 109 9.13 7.73 21.77
C PRO A 109 9.48 8.19 20.37
N VAL A 110 9.09 7.40 19.37
CA VAL A 110 9.23 7.75 17.96
C VAL A 110 8.23 8.84 17.61
N ILE A 111 8.70 9.90 16.97
CA ILE A 111 7.86 10.96 16.40
C ILE A 111 7.81 10.77 14.89
N GLY A 112 6.68 10.33 14.39
CA GLY A 112 6.49 10.06 12.97
C GLY A 112 5.18 9.40 12.66
N ILE A 113 4.89 9.32 11.38
CA ILE A 113 3.68 8.72 10.83
C ILE A 113 3.93 7.24 10.61
N ALA A 114 2.93 6.41 10.93
CA ALA A 114 2.81 5.06 10.45
C ALA A 114 1.73 5.00 9.37
N ASP A 115 2.11 4.49 8.19
CA ASP A 115 1.16 3.94 7.23
C ASP A 115 1.17 2.41 7.40
N VAL A 116 0.08 1.90 7.95
CA VAL A 116 0.01 0.49 8.36
C VAL A 116 -0.78 -0.37 7.36
N HIS A 117 -1.05 0.19 6.18
CA HIS A 117 -1.75 -0.51 5.11
C HIS A 117 -1.47 0.12 3.74
N GLN A 118 -0.64 -0.52 2.92
CA GLN A 118 -0.38 -0.17 1.53
C GLN A 118 0.28 -1.34 0.78
N HIS A 119 0.39 -1.25 -0.56
CA HIS A 119 0.77 -2.36 -1.44
C HIS A 119 1.88 -1.98 -2.42
N ILE A 120 3.04 -1.52 -1.93
CA ILE A 120 4.18 -1.14 -2.78
C ILE A 120 4.67 -2.28 -3.67
N SER A 121 4.41 -3.53 -3.29
CA SER A 121 4.78 -4.72 -4.05
C SER A 121 3.77 -5.16 -5.10
N ALA A 122 2.72 -4.38 -5.37
CA ALA A 122 1.59 -4.76 -6.22
C ALA A 122 1.92 -4.95 -7.72
N SER A 123 3.16 -4.77 -8.15
CA SER A 123 3.54 -5.01 -9.56
C SER A 123 3.35 -6.45 -10.05
N THR A 124 3.04 -7.39 -9.15
CA THR A 124 2.61 -8.76 -9.49
C THR A 124 1.12 -9.01 -9.27
N PHE A 125 0.43 -8.06 -8.67
CA PHE A 125 -0.99 -8.12 -8.37
C PHE A 125 -1.83 -8.26 -9.65
N LEU A 126 -2.97 -8.92 -9.56
CA LEU A 126 -3.82 -9.28 -10.70
C LEU A 126 -3.07 -10.10 -11.77
N GLY A 127 -2.15 -10.96 -11.33
CA GLY A 127 -1.26 -11.69 -12.23
C GLY A 127 -0.35 -10.79 -13.07
N GLY A 128 -0.02 -9.59 -12.55
CA GLY A 128 0.81 -8.59 -13.23
C GLY A 128 0.04 -7.68 -14.19
N ALA A 129 -1.30 -7.59 -14.06
CA ALA A 129 -2.09 -6.58 -14.74
C ALA A 129 -2.00 -5.22 -14.06
N HIS A 130 -1.66 -5.15 -12.76
CA HIS A 130 -1.29 -3.89 -12.12
C HIS A 130 0.01 -3.38 -12.75
N TYR A 131 -0.07 -2.23 -13.42
CA TYR A 131 1.01 -1.75 -14.27
C TYR A 131 1.99 -0.81 -13.54
N GLY A 132 3.27 -0.94 -13.90
CA GLY A 132 4.37 -0.16 -13.35
C GLY A 132 5.10 -0.92 -12.25
N ARG A 133 6.15 -0.30 -11.72
CA ARG A 133 7.00 -0.90 -10.68
C ARG A 133 7.48 0.16 -9.70
N PRO A 134 7.63 -0.17 -8.41
CA PRO A 134 8.15 0.76 -7.42
C PRO A 134 9.62 1.13 -7.67
N PHE A 135 10.34 0.36 -8.48
CA PHE A 135 11.68 0.63 -8.95
C PHE A 135 12.00 -0.23 -10.17
N HIS A 136 13.02 0.14 -10.92
CA HIS A 136 13.61 -0.68 -11.96
C HIS A 136 15.12 -0.45 -12.02
N ARG A 137 15.92 -1.48 -12.33
CA ARG A 137 17.38 -1.36 -12.41
C ARG A 137 17.87 -0.36 -13.46
N PHE A 138 17.04 -0.02 -14.43
CA PHE A 138 17.29 0.99 -15.45
C PHE A 138 16.56 2.33 -15.17
N GLY A 139 16.04 2.52 -13.97
CA GLY A 139 15.43 3.77 -13.52
C GLY A 139 13.98 3.97 -13.96
N VAL A 140 13.51 5.21 -13.80
CA VAL A 140 12.12 5.62 -14.00
C VAL A 140 11.61 5.37 -15.42
N THR A 141 12.46 5.54 -16.42
CA THR A 141 12.12 5.36 -17.84
C THR A 141 11.65 3.94 -18.17
N GLU A 142 12.04 2.95 -17.36
CA GLU A 142 11.60 1.58 -17.48
C GLU A 142 10.58 1.18 -16.41
N ALA A 143 10.67 1.76 -15.21
CA ALA A 143 9.73 1.48 -14.12
C ALA A 143 8.32 1.97 -14.45
N LEU A 144 8.21 3.17 -15.03
CA LEU A 144 6.95 3.89 -15.24
C LEU A 144 6.81 4.34 -16.71
N LYS A 145 7.13 3.46 -17.65
CA LYS A 145 7.01 3.74 -19.09
C LYS A 145 5.55 3.65 -19.57
N ASN A 146 5.33 3.48 -20.86
CA ASN A 146 4.01 3.30 -21.47
C ASN A 146 3.37 1.96 -21.05
N CYS A 147 2.10 1.97 -20.59
CA CYS A 147 1.38 0.78 -20.12
C CYS A 147 0.72 -0.04 -21.26
N GLU A 148 0.79 0.41 -22.50
CA GLU A 148 0.11 -0.21 -23.64
C GLU A 148 0.39 -1.71 -23.82
N ALA A 149 1.59 -2.16 -23.44
CA ALA A 149 1.97 -3.57 -23.52
C ALA A 149 1.11 -4.49 -22.63
N ILE A 150 0.53 -3.97 -21.56
CA ILE A 150 -0.35 -4.68 -20.62
C ILE A 150 -1.80 -4.23 -20.77
N HIS A 151 -2.05 -2.92 -20.74
CA HIS A 151 -3.38 -2.35 -20.79
C HIS A 151 -3.95 -2.17 -22.22
N GLY A 152 -3.18 -2.56 -23.25
CA GLY A 152 -3.59 -2.47 -24.65
C GLY A 152 -3.64 -1.05 -25.20
N PRO A 153 -3.97 -0.90 -26.48
CA PRO A 153 -4.11 0.41 -27.13
C PRO A 153 -5.15 1.27 -26.40
N ASP A 154 -4.77 2.52 -26.10
CA ASP A 154 -5.59 3.48 -25.35
C ASP A 154 -6.08 2.95 -23.99
N GLY A 155 -5.38 2.01 -23.36
CA GLY A 155 -5.73 1.45 -22.06
C GLY A 155 -6.99 0.57 -22.04
N ARG A 156 -7.47 0.10 -23.19
CA ARG A 156 -8.78 -0.60 -23.32
C ARG A 156 -8.84 -1.98 -22.65
N LEU A 157 -7.70 -2.59 -22.38
CA LEU A 157 -7.64 -3.90 -21.73
C LEU A 157 -7.47 -3.79 -20.20
N ASP A 158 -7.39 -2.60 -19.64
CA ASP A 158 -7.42 -2.37 -18.20
C ASP A 158 -8.85 -2.45 -17.68
N LEU A 159 -9.38 -3.67 -17.53
CA LEU A 159 -10.78 -3.87 -17.17
C LEU A 159 -11.12 -3.30 -15.81
N LEU A 160 -10.31 -3.59 -14.80
CA LEU A 160 -10.58 -3.16 -13.43
C LEU A 160 -10.37 -1.65 -13.27
N GLY A 161 -9.29 -1.09 -13.81
CA GLY A 161 -9.04 0.34 -13.76
C GLY A 161 -10.14 1.14 -14.46
N ASN A 162 -10.55 0.71 -15.64
CA ASN A 162 -11.62 1.34 -16.41
C ASN A 162 -13.01 1.18 -15.74
N LEU A 163 -13.24 0.06 -15.03
CA LEU A 163 -14.46 -0.15 -14.25
C LEU A 163 -14.61 0.87 -13.13
N TYR A 164 -13.54 1.05 -12.34
CA TYR A 164 -13.55 1.98 -11.22
C TYR A 164 -13.50 3.45 -11.68
N ALA A 165 -13.06 3.71 -12.90
CA ALA A 165 -13.07 5.03 -13.51
C ALA A 165 -14.44 5.47 -14.07
N THR A 166 -15.53 4.70 -13.84
CA THR A 166 -16.93 5.00 -14.17
C THR A 166 -17.46 4.48 -15.51
N ASP A 167 -16.61 4.06 -16.43
CA ASP A 167 -17.03 3.43 -17.69
C ASP A 167 -16.07 2.27 -18.02
N PRO A 168 -16.52 1.00 -17.99
CA PRO A 168 -15.68 -0.15 -18.30
C PRO A 168 -15.25 -0.24 -19.78
N LEU A 169 -15.77 0.64 -20.63
CA LEU A 169 -15.29 0.86 -21.99
C LEU A 169 -14.43 2.14 -22.07
N ALA A 170 -14.20 2.81 -20.95
CA ALA A 170 -13.34 3.98 -20.89
C ALA A 170 -11.92 3.64 -21.35
N THR A 171 -11.23 4.64 -21.80
CA THR A 171 -9.85 4.58 -22.22
C THR A 171 -9.03 5.53 -21.36
N HIS A 172 -7.73 5.26 -21.24
CA HIS A 172 -6.80 6.21 -20.64
C HIS A 172 -5.57 6.37 -21.53
N GLU A 173 -4.93 7.50 -21.41
CA GLU A 173 -3.67 7.70 -22.09
C GLU A 173 -2.61 6.82 -21.44
N THR A 174 -1.92 6.01 -22.26
CA THR A 174 -1.03 4.94 -21.76
C THR A 174 0.36 5.42 -21.39
N GLN A 175 0.75 6.65 -21.79
CA GLN A 175 2.08 7.16 -21.54
C GLN A 175 2.28 7.54 -20.07
N GLY A 176 3.22 6.88 -19.40
CA GLY A 176 3.72 7.29 -18.09
C GLY A 176 4.85 8.31 -18.23
N TRP A 177 6.08 7.93 -17.83
CA TRP A 177 7.24 8.80 -18.03
C TRP A 177 7.42 9.23 -19.50
N PRO A 178 7.69 10.52 -19.81
CA PRO A 178 7.82 11.64 -18.86
C PRO A 178 6.53 12.44 -18.60
N THR A 179 5.43 12.19 -19.30
CA THR A 179 4.27 13.10 -19.35
C THR A 179 3.26 12.90 -18.23
N PHE A 180 2.97 11.66 -17.85
CA PHE A 180 2.06 11.31 -16.76
C PHE A 180 0.68 12.02 -16.85
N HIS A 181 0.01 11.95 -18.01
CA HIS A 181 -1.26 12.64 -18.21
C HIS A 181 -2.44 11.97 -17.49
N SER A 182 -2.56 10.63 -17.54
CA SER A 182 -3.69 9.90 -16.98
C SER A 182 -3.38 9.15 -15.70
N TRP A 183 -2.10 8.84 -15.47
CA TRP A 183 -1.64 8.10 -14.29
C TRP A 183 -0.21 8.49 -13.92
N PRO A 184 0.19 8.41 -12.61
CA PRO A 184 -0.69 8.12 -11.49
C PRO A 184 -1.70 9.23 -11.24
N ALA A 185 -2.88 8.86 -10.74
CA ALA A 185 -3.94 9.76 -10.33
C ALA A 185 -4.70 9.15 -9.14
N ALA A 186 -5.46 9.94 -8.41
CA ALA A 186 -6.20 9.47 -7.23
C ALA A 186 -7.14 8.27 -7.50
N HIS A 187 -7.50 8.05 -8.75
CA HIS A 187 -8.41 6.98 -9.20
C HIS A 187 -7.78 6.03 -10.23
N SER A 188 -6.48 6.12 -10.51
CA SER A 188 -5.80 5.19 -11.44
C SER A 188 -5.34 3.93 -10.71
N LEU A 189 -6.29 3.10 -10.29
CA LEU A 189 -6.13 2.05 -9.26
C LEU A 189 -5.28 0.85 -9.68
N THR A 190 -5.05 0.68 -10.98
CA THR A 190 -4.27 -0.42 -11.58
C THR A 190 -2.88 0.02 -12.05
N HIS A 191 -2.44 1.20 -11.60
CA HIS A 191 -1.15 1.78 -11.97
C HIS A 191 -0.31 2.11 -10.74
N GLU A 192 0.99 1.86 -10.85
CA GLU A 192 1.98 2.11 -9.81
C GLU A 192 1.96 3.57 -9.33
N SER A 193 1.74 3.77 -8.05
CA SER A 193 1.75 5.09 -7.40
C SER A 193 2.68 5.17 -6.18
N THR A 194 3.53 4.14 -5.97
CA THR A 194 4.51 4.07 -4.87
C THR A 194 5.97 3.98 -5.36
N TYR A 195 6.28 4.60 -6.51
CA TYR A 195 7.66 4.64 -7.01
C TYR A 195 8.63 5.13 -5.90
N TYR A 196 9.83 4.54 -5.80
CA TYR A 196 10.72 4.73 -4.65
C TYR A 196 11.02 6.19 -4.32
N LYS A 197 11.11 7.08 -5.33
CA LYS A 197 11.29 8.53 -5.10
C LYS A 197 10.09 9.19 -4.46
N TRP A 198 8.90 8.73 -4.76
CA TRP A 198 7.68 9.19 -4.09
C TRP A 198 7.64 8.70 -2.64
N VAL A 199 8.06 7.46 -2.37
CA VAL A 199 8.22 6.95 -1.00
C VAL A 199 9.29 7.74 -0.23
N GLU A 200 10.41 8.09 -0.88
CA GLU A 200 11.45 8.95 -0.30
C GLU A 200 10.88 10.31 0.13
N ARG A 201 10.04 10.93 -0.73
CA ARG A 201 9.37 12.19 -0.39
C ARG A 201 8.43 12.06 0.82
N ALA A 202 7.65 10.99 0.91
CA ALA A 202 6.80 10.71 2.06
C ALA A 202 7.62 10.50 3.35
N TRP A 203 8.73 9.76 3.27
CA TRP A 203 9.67 9.60 4.37
C TRP A 203 10.25 10.94 4.83
N ARG A 204 10.62 11.83 3.91
CA ARG A 204 11.04 13.20 4.22
C ARG A 204 9.93 14.00 4.89
N GLY A 205 8.67 13.73 4.56
CA GLY A 205 7.46 14.32 5.14
C GLY A 205 7.07 13.79 6.53
N GLY A 206 7.78 12.81 7.06
CA GLY A 206 7.54 12.32 8.42
C GLY A 206 7.10 10.85 8.54
N LEU A 207 6.96 10.12 7.43
CA LEU A 207 6.72 8.68 7.46
C LEU A 207 7.91 7.98 8.13
N ARG A 208 7.65 7.12 9.12
CA ARG A 208 8.68 6.37 9.86
C ARG A 208 8.46 4.88 9.82
N ILE A 209 7.22 4.46 9.71
CA ILE A 209 6.82 3.06 9.55
C ILE A 209 5.94 2.97 8.31
N MET A 210 6.23 2.00 7.48
CA MET A 210 5.47 1.63 6.29
C MET A 210 5.22 0.14 6.35
N LEU A 211 3.97 -0.28 6.32
CA LEU A 211 3.63 -1.69 6.24
C LEU A 211 3.19 -2.02 4.82
N ASN A 212 3.93 -2.90 4.16
CA ASN A 212 3.58 -3.42 2.85
C ASN A 212 2.77 -4.71 3.01
N ASN A 213 1.48 -4.68 2.70
CA ASN A 213 0.67 -5.88 2.57
C ASN A 213 0.93 -6.53 1.21
N LEU A 214 1.32 -7.79 1.26
CA LEU A 214 1.41 -8.65 0.08
C LEU A 214 -0.03 -8.94 -0.37
N VAL A 215 -0.34 -8.68 -1.64
CA VAL A 215 -1.71 -8.68 -2.14
C VAL A 215 -1.86 -9.50 -3.42
N GLU A 216 -2.88 -10.31 -3.49
CA GLU A 216 -3.38 -10.95 -4.71
C GLU A 216 -4.85 -11.33 -4.47
N ASN A 217 -5.60 -11.45 -5.57
CA ASN A 217 -6.96 -11.98 -5.55
C ASN A 217 -7.12 -12.93 -6.74
N GLU A 218 -7.27 -14.20 -6.46
CA GLU A 218 -7.34 -15.26 -7.48
C GLU A 218 -8.47 -15.03 -8.48
N THR A 219 -9.64 -14.59 -8.00
CA THR A 219 -10.81 -14.36 -8.85
C THR A 219 -10.60 -13.19 -9.79
N LEU A 220 -10.09 -12.06 -9.31
CA LEU A 220 -9.77 -10.89 -10.14
C LEU A 220 -8.60 -11.16 -11.09
N CYS A 221 -7.57 -11.85 -10.64
CA CYS A 221 -6.47 -12.30 -11.47
C CYS A 221 -6.94 -13.21 -12.62
N ASN A 222 -7.86 -14.14 -12.35
CA ASN A 222 -8.43 -15.00 -13.38
C ASN A 222 -9.29 -14.21 -14.37
N LEU A 223 -9.98 -13.16 -13.95
CA LEU A 223 -10.70 -12.24 -14.84
C LEU A 223 -9.71 -11.55 -15.80
N GLU A 224 -8.65 -10.96 -15.27
CA GLU A 224 -7.62 -10.29 -16.07
C GLU A 224 -6.89 -11.26 -17.00
N ARG A 225 -6.62 -12.49 -16.54
CA ARG A 225 -6.02 -13.55 -17.36
C ARG A 225 -6.86 -13.88 -18.60
N VAL A 226 -8.18 -13.91 -18.46
CA VAL A 226 -9.10 -14.11 -19.58
C VAL A 226 -9.13 -12.89 -20.49
N ALA A 227 -9.20 -11.69 -19.93
CA ALA A 227 -9.25 -10.43 -20.67
C ALA A 227 -7.98 -10.19 -21.50
N LEU A 228 -6.82 -10.48 -20.93
CA LEU A 228 -5.52 -10.33 -21.58
C LEU A 228 -5.13 -11.53 -22.44
N LEU A 229 -5.97 -12.56 -22.52
CA LEU A 229 -5.71 -13.81 -23.25
C LEU A 229 -4.35 -14.45 -22.87
N ASP A 230 -3.94 -14.31 -21.61
CA ASP A 230 -2.67 -14.84 -21.10
C ASP A 230 -2.89 -15.99 -20.10
N PRO A 231 -2.98 -17.24 -20.57
CA PRO A 231 -3.18 -18.38 -19.69
C PRO A 231 -1.97 -18.72 -18.81
N THR A 232 -0.82 -18.06 -19.01
CA THR A 232 0.42 -18.34 -18.27
C THR A 232 0.49 -17.62 -16.93
N LYS A 233 -0.37 -16.64 -16.68
CA LYS A 233 -0.43 -15.91 -15.41
C LYS A 233 -0.74 -16.84 -14.25
N ASN A 234 0.09 -16.80 -13.21
CA ASN A 234 -0.14 -17.52 -11.96
C ASN A 234 -1.02 -16.66 -11.05
N CYS A 235 -2.23 -17.14 -10.77
CA CYS A 235 -3.18 -16.47 -9.90
C CYS A 235 -3.21 -17.06 -8.48
N ASN A 236 -2.30 -17.97 -8.11
CA ASN A 236 -2.21 -18.43 -6.74
C ASN A 236 -1.73 -17.32 -5.82
N GLU A 237 -2.56 -16.95 -4.84
CA GLU A 237 -2.32 -15.80 -3.97
C GLU A 237 -1.08 -15.98 -3.09
N MET A 238 -0.84 -17.19 -2.57
CA MET A 238 0.32 -17.49 -1.74
C MET A 238 1.64 -17.46 -2.54
N ASP A 239 1.63 -17.85 -3.81
CA ASP A 239 2.81 -17.79 -4.68
C ASP A 239 3.12 -16.34 -5.08
N SER A 240 2.08 -15.54 -5.38
CA SER A 240 2.21 -14.10 -5.63
C SER A 240 2.83 -13.40 -4.41
N ALA A 241 2.34 -13.70 -3.20
CA ALA A 241 2.89 -13.15 -1.96
C ALA A 241 4.40 -13.43 -1.80
N VAL A 242 4.86 -14.64 -2.10
CA VAL A 242 6.30 -14.98 -2.03
C VAL A 242 7.12 -14.16 -3.04
N THR A 243 6.59 -13.97 -4.24
CA THR A 243 7.24 -13.14 -5.27
C THR A 243 7.35 -11.68 -4.81
N GLN A 244 6.32 -11.16 -4.17
CA GLN A 244 6.29 -9.81 -3.64
C GLN A 244 7.29 -9.59 -2.49
N VAL A 245 7.52 -10.60 -1.64
CA VAL A 245 8.59 -10.53 -0.62
C VAL A 245 9.96 -10.38 -1.27
N GLN A 246 10.23 -11.11 -2.36
CA GLN A 246 11.49 -10.95 -3.08
C GLN A 246 11.62 -9.56 -3.69
N LEU A 247 10.55 -9.03 -4.27
CA LEU A 247 10.52 -7.67 -4.81
C LEU A 247 10.88 -6.62 -3.73
N MET A 248 10.41 -6.78 -2.50
CA MET A 248 10.75 -5.87 -1.39
C MET A 248 12.23 -5.95 -1.00
N LYS A 249 12.83 -7.15 -1.01
CA LYS A 249 14.27 -7.33 -0.80
C LYS A 249 15.08 -6.66 -1.92
N ASP A 250 14.66 -6.87 -3.16
CA ASP A 250 15.29 -6.26 -4.33
C ASP A 250 15.17 -4.73 -4.32
N MET A 251 14.05 -4.18 -3.82
CA MET A 251 13.88 -2.74 -3.62
C MET A 251 14.85 -2.19 -2.57
N GLN A 252 15.01 -2.88 -1.45
CA GLN A 252 15.99 -2.49 -0.43
C GLN A 252 17.40 -2.44 -1.04
N ASP A 253 17.78 -3.46 -1.80
CA ASP A 253 19.07 -3.52 -2.48
C ASP A 253 19.22 -2.43 -3.55
N TYR A 254 18.14 -2.09 -4.23
CA TYR A 254 18.13 -0.98 -5.19
C TYR A 254 18.36 0.36 -4.51
N VAL A 255 17.65 0.64 -3.40
CA VAL A 255 17.85 1.87 -2.63
C VAL A 255 19.25 1.92 -2.04
N ASP A 256 19.80 0.80 -1.57
CA ASP A 256 21.19 0.69 -1.13
C ASP A 256 22.18 1.06 -2.25
N ALA A 257 21.93 0.59 -3.48
CA ALA A 257 22.76 0.91 -4.64
C ALA A 257 22.73 2.41 -4.96
N GLN A 258 21.56 3.06 -4.86
CA GLN A 258 21.43 4.50 -5.08
C GLN A 258 22.14 5.34 -3.99
N GLU A 259 22.22 4.84 -2.77
CA GLU A 259 22.85 5.52 -1.62
C GLU A 259 24.31 5.12 -1.36
N GLY A 260 24.94 4.45 -2.32
CA GLY A 260 26.38 4.16 -2.31
C GLY A 260 26.79 2.82 -1.70
N GLY A 261 25.88 1.86 -1.55
CA GLY A 261 26.18 0.48 -1.27
C GLY A 261 25.42 -0.18 -0.12
N PRO A 262 25.73 -1.43 0.21
CA PRO A 262 24.98 -2.23 1.17
C PRO A 262 24.78 -1.53 2.52
N GLY A 263 23.54 -1.50 2.99
CA GLY A 263 23.17 -0.90 4.27
C GLY A 263 23.15 0.63 4.30
N LYS A 264 23.45 1.31 3.17
CA LYS A 264 23.48 2.78 3.08
C LYS A 264 22.11 3.40 2.83
N GLY A 265 21.20 2.65 2.20
CA GLY A 265 19.87 3.14 1.86
C GLY A 265 19.02 3.49 3.07
N TRP A 266 18.03 4.31 2.80
CA TRP A 266 17.05 4.78 3.79
C TRP A 266 15.86 3.80 3.95
N PHE A 267 15.61 2.88 3.04
CA PHE A 267 14.53 1.89 3.04
C PHE A 267 15.01 0.60 3.71
N ARG A 268 14.40 0.16 4.82
CA ARG A 268 14.85 -0.99 5.60
C ARG A 268 13.72 -1.92 5.97
N LEU A 269 13.76 -3.15 5.48
CA LEU A 269 12.91 -4.23 5.95
C LEU A 269 13.25 -4.58 7.39
N VAL A 270 12.22 -4.71 8.24
CA VAL A 270 12.31 -5.09 9.65
C VAL A 270 11.22 -6.10 9.99
N ASP A 271 11.52 -7.02 10.90
CA ASP A 271 10.59 -8.07 11.32
C ASP A 271 10.36 -8.12 12.85
N ASN A 272 10.86 -7.11 13.55
CA ASN A 272 10.65 -6.92 14.98
C ASN A 272 10.72 -5.44 15.37
N PRO A 273 10.09 -5.02 16.48
CA PRO A 273 10.02 -3.61 16.85
C PRO A 273 11.35 -3.03 17.36
N VAL A 274 12.27 -3.86 17.85
CA VAL A 274 13.60 -3.39 18.32
C VAL A 274 14.42 -2.90 17.14
N ASP A 275 14.46 -3.67 16.06
CA ASP A 275 15.13 -3.27 14.83
C ASP A 275 14.42 -2.10 14.16
N ALA A 276 13.06 -2.06 14.19
CA ALA A 276 12.30 -0.92 13.71
C ALA A 276 12.70 0.39 14.44
N ARG A 277 12.77 0.38 15.79
CA ARG A 277 13.22 1.55 16.56
C ARG A 277 14.64 1.97 16.22
N LYS A 278 15.54 1.01 16.04
CA LYS A 278 16.93 1.29 15.65
C LYS A 278 16.99 1.92 14.27
N VAL A 279 16.33 1.33 13.29
CA VAL A 279 16.26 1.84 11.90
C VAL A 279 15.73 3.28 11.88
N ILE A 280 14.65 3.56 12.61
CA ILE A 280 14.05 4.89 12.67
C ILE A 280 15.01 5.87 13.39
N ASN A 281 15.65 5.45 14.49
CA ASN A 281 16.61 6.29 15.19
C ASN A 281 17.84 6.63 14.34
N ASP A 282 18.25 5.71 13.45
CA ASP A 282 19.33 5.93 12.47
C ASP A 282 18.89 6.85 11.31
N GLY A 283 17.67 7.40 11.39
CA GLY A 283 17.11 8.32 10.40
C GLY A 283 16.61 7.64 9.13
N LYS A 284 16.21 6.38 9.20
CA LYS A 284 15.74 5.57 8.07
C LYS A 284 14.24 5.24 8.19
N LEU A 285 13.66 4.70 7.12
CA LEU A 285 12.29 4.20 7.08
C LEU A 285 12.27 2.71 7.47
N ALA A 286 11.50 2.35 8.49
CA ALA A 286 11.24 0.96 8.84
C ALA A 286 10.07 0.43 8.01
N VAL A 287 10.28 -0.68 7.30
CA VAL A 287 9.29 -1.31 6.44
C VAL A 287 8.96 -2.71 6.98
N VAL A 288 7.69 -2.91 7.29
CA VAL A 288 7.15 -4.18 7.82
C VAL A 288 6.41 -4.90 6.71
N LEU A 289 6.45 -6.21 6.70
CA LEU A 289 5.65 -7.01 5.77
C LEU A 289 4.37 -7.50 6.45
N GLY A 290 3.24 -7.22 5.81
CA GLY A 290 1.93 -7.79 6.10
C GLY A 290 1.43 -8.64 4.94
N ILE A 291 0.25 -9.23 5.08
CA ILE A 291 -0.42 -9.97 4.01
C ILE A 291 -1.92 -9.77 4.06
N GLU A 292 -2.50 -9.47 2.92
CA GLU A 292 -3.92 -9.27 2.69
C GLU A 292 -4.33 -9.96 1.39
N ILE A 293 -4.85 -11.16 1.52
CA ILE A 293 -5.29 -12.01 0.42
C ILE A 293 -6.57 -12.75 0.81
N SER A 294 -7.40 -13.09 -0.17
CA SER A 294 -8.67 -13.78 0.10
C SER A 294 -8.46 -15.23 0.53
N HIS A 295 -7.46 -15.90 -0.01
CA HIS A 295 -7.16 -17.32 0.26
C HIS A 295 -5.93 -17.51 1.16
N LEU A 296 -5.87 -16.78 2.28
CA LEU A 296 -4.77 -16.93 3.22
C LEU A 296 -4.54 -18.42 3.57
N PHE A 297 -3.26 -18.85 3.49
CA PHE A 297 -2.84 -20.26 3.66
C PHE A 297 -3.40 -21.23 2.60
N ASN A 298 -3.82 -20.75 1.43
CA ASN A 298 -4.58 -21.49 0.42
C ASN A 298 -5.95 -21.99 0.96
N CYS A 299 -6.50 -21.34 1.97
CA CYS A 299 -7.74 -21.71 2.61
C CYS A 299 -8.98 -21.16 1.88
N ASN A 300 -9.10 -21.40 0.57
CA ASN A 300 -10.34 -21.13 -0.13
C ASN A 300 -11.49 -22.03 0.37
N VAL A 301 -12.71 -21.73 -0.02
CA VAL A 301 -13.88 -22.59 0.24
C VAL A 301 -14.72 -22.73 -1.01
N LYS A 302 -15.18 -23.95 -1.32
CA LYS A 302 -16.24 -24.18 -2.31
C LYS A 302 -17.51 -24.54 -1.60
N GLN A 303 -18.59 -23.88 -1.98
CA GLN A 303 -19.92 -24.07 -1.40
C GLN A 303 -20.80 -24.76 -2.43
N VAL A 304 -21.07 -26.06 -2.22
CA VAL A 304 -21.94 -26.84 -3.10
C VAL A 304 -23.36 -26.74 -2.57
N VAL A 305 -24.23 -26.20 -3.39
CA VAL A 305 -25.64 -25.96 -3.06
C VAL A 305 -26.54 -26.61 -4.09
N GLY A 306 -27.74 -27.02 -3.68
CA GLY A 306 -28.81 -27.38 -4.60
C GLY A 306 -29.31 -26.18 -5.42
N SER A 307 -29.10 -24.96 -4.92
CA SER A 307 -29.35 -23.69 -5.58
C SER A 307 -28.24 -22.69 -5.24
N PRO A 308 -27.79 -21.84 -6.18
CA PRO A 308 -26.83 -20.76 -5.88
C PRO A 308 -27.41 -19.69 -4.94
N LEU A 309 -28.72 -19.70 -4.72
CA LEU A 309 -29.42 -18.88 -3.74
C LEU A 309 -29.34 -19.54 -2.36
N ASN A 310 -29.38 -18.75 -1.31
CA ASN A 310 -29.23 -19.23 0.07
C ASN A 310 -30.49 -20.02 0.52
N ASP A 311 -30.45 -21.35 0.39
CA ASP A 311 -31.55 -22.26 0.74
C ASP A 311 -31.34 -23.05 2.06
N GLY A 312 -30.25 -22.75 2.80
CA GLY A 312 -29.93 -23.38 4.08
C GLY A 312 -29.23 -24.75 4.00
N ASN A 313 -29.15 -25.37 2.82
CA ASN A 313 -28.50 -26.67 2.59
C ASN A 313 -27.21 -26.52 1.81
N THR A 314 -26.16 -25.97 2.45
CA THR A 314 -24.85 -25.78 1.84
C THR A 314 -23.86 -26.80 2.39
N LEU A 315 -23.22 -27.56 1.51
CA LEU A 315 -22.04 -28.35 1.83
C LEU A 315 -20.80 -27.50 1.55
N GLU A 316 -20.01 -27.24 2.57
CA GLU A 316 -18.74 -26.51 2.44
C GLU A 316 -17.58 -27.49 2.29
N ILE A 317 -16.74 -27.22 1.29
CA ILE A 317 -15.51 -27.97 1.01
C ILE A 317 -14.36 -27.00 1.20
N PRO A 318 -13.66 -27.03 2.35
CA PRO A 318 -12.49 -26.21 2.56
C PRO A 318 -11.34 -26.68 1.68
N GLY A 319 -10.58 -25.72 1.12
CA GLY A 319 -9.40 -26.00 0.31
C GLY A 319 -8.15 -26.28 1.13
N CYS A 320 -8.22 -26.18 2.46
CA CYS A 320 -7.10 -26.42 3.37
C CYS A 320 -7.48 -27.26 4.57
N THR A 321 -6.47 -27.79 5.22
CA THR A 321 -6.51 -28.46 6.53
C THR A 321 -5.69 -27.69 7.56
N THR A 322 -5.74 -28.10 8.83
CA THR A 322 -4.86 -27.50 9.87
C THR A 322 -3.37 -27.70 9.56
N ALA A 323 -2.98 -28.80 8.91
CA ALA A 323 -1.59 -29.04 8.51
C ALA A 323 -1.15 -28.09 7.38
N ASP A 324 -2.07 -27.73 6.46
CA ASP A 324 -1.81 -26.73 5.43
C ASP A 324 -1.64 -25.34 6.04
N ILE A 325 -2.51 -24.99 7.01
CA ILE A 325 -2.38 -23.74 7.77
C ILE A 325 -1.01 -23.66 8.44
N ASP A 326 -0.57 -24.72 9.12
CA ASP A 326 0.74 -24.76 9.78
C ASP A 326 1.87 -24.55 8.78
N THR A 327 1.85 -25.27 7.66
CA THR A 327 2.90 -25.21 6.64
C THR A 327 3.00 -23.82 6.01
N GLN A 328 1.85 -23.26 5.61
CA GLN A 328 1.84 -21.94 4.93
C GLN A 328 2.10 -20.79 5.91
N PHE A 329 1.63 -20.91 7.15
CA PHE A 329 1.94 -19.97 8.21
C PHE A 329 3.46 -19.91 8.44
N ASP A 330 4.10 -21.06 8.66
CA ASP A 330 5.54 -21.14 8.93
C ASP A 330 6.35 -20.59 7.74
N ARG A 331 5.88 -20.79 6.49
CA ARG A 331 6.46 -20.20 5.28
C ARG A 331 6.41 -18.66 5.32
N LEU A 332 5.24 -18.06 5.58
CA LEU A 332 5.07 -16.61 5.65
C LEU A 332 5.88 -16.00 6.80
N TYR A 333 5.85 -16.64 7.95
CA TYR A 333 6.59 -16.19 9.13
C TYR A 333 8.11 -16.15 8.88
N ALA A 334 8.64 -17.20 8.24
CA ALA A 334 10.04 -17.28 7.85
C ALA A 334 10.45 -16.23 6.80
N LEU A 335 9.50 -15.79 5.97
CA LEU A 335 9.69 -14.71 4.99
C LEU A 335 9.66 -13.30 5.61
N GLY A 336 9.29 -13.19 6.88
CA GLY A 336 9.26 -11.91 7.61
C GLY A 336 7.89 -11.26 7.72
N VAL A 337 6.80 -11.93 7.35
CA VAL A 337 5.43 -11.41 7.52
C VAL A 337 5.09 -11.33 9.00
N ARG A 338 4.59 -10.18 9.47
CA ARG A 338 4.28 -9.92 10.88
C ARG A 338 2.88 -9.38 11.15
N GLN A 339 2.11 -9.06 10.11
CA GLN A 339 0.72 -8.62 10.20
C GLN A 339 -0.11 -9.39 9.19
N MET A 340 -1.30 -9.89 9.58
CA MET A 340 -2.10 -10.77 8.72
C MET A 340 -3.59 -10.45 8.81
N PHE A 341 -4.24 -10.44 7.63
CA PHE A 341 -5.69 -10.44 7.46
C PHE A 341 -6.17 -11.89 7.35
N PRO A 342 -7.00 -12.41 8.28
CA PRO A 342 -7.49 -13.79 8.18
C PRO A 342 -8.47 -14.01 7.02
N VAL A 343 -9.23 -12.99 6.68
CA VAL A 343 -10.23 -12.96 5.60
C VAL A 343 -10.10 -11.62 4.88
N HIS A 344 -10.31 -11.59 3.57
CA HIS A 344 -10.25 -10.36 2.79
C HIS A 344 -11.56 -10.16 1.99
N GLU A 345 -11.53 -10.20 0.66
CA GLU A 345 -12.65 -9.80 -0.21
C GLU A 345 -13.80 -10.81 -0.26
N PHE A 346 -13.52 -12.11 -0.10
CA PHE A 346 -14.49 -13.20 -0.25
C PHE A 346 -14.48 -14.11 0.96
N ASP A 347 -15.59 -14.85 1.14
CA ASP A 347 -15.67 -15.93 2.11
C ASP A 347 -14.56 -16.95 1.85
N ASN A 348 -13.87 -17.38 2.91
CA ASN A 348 -12.86 -18.41 2.80
C ASN A 348 -13.09 -19.53 3.85
N ALA A 349 -12.22 -20.52 3.89
CA ALA A 349 -12.36 -21.62 4.82
C ALA A 349 -12.23 -21.20 6.30
N LEU A 350 -11.73 -20.00 6.59
CA LEU A 350 -11.57 -19.48 7.95
C LEU A 350 -12.83 -18.77 8.45
N GLY A 351 -13.55 -18.07 7.56
CA GLY A 351 -14.74 -17.32 7.94
C GLY A 351 -15.35 -16.52 6.82
N GLY A 352 -16.34 -15.68 7.16
CA GLY A 352 -17.01 -14.77 6.27
C GLY A 352 -16.35 -13.39 6.24
N ASN A 353 -16.32 -12.77 5.05
CA ASN A 353 -15.87 -11.39 4.91
C ASN A 353 -16.99 -10.38 5.24
N GLY A 354 -16.60 -9.19 5.65
CA GLY A 354 -17.52 -8.07 5.85
C GLY A 354 -17.98 -7.49 4.52
N ILE A 355 -19.28 -7.26 4.38
CA ILE A 355 -19.87 -6.65 3.18
C ILE A 355 -19.56 -5.15 3.20
N PHE A 356 -18.99 -4.60 2.13
CA PHE A 356 -18.76 -3.16 1.95
C PHE A 356 -19.03 -2.66 0.51
N ASP A 357 -18.97 -3.52 -0.52
CA ASP A 357 -19.50 -3.29 -1.86
C ASP A 357 -20.41 -4.46 -2.22
N GLY A 358 -21.72 -4.21 -2.23
CA GLY A 358 -22.71 -5.27 -2.28
C GLY A 358 -22.89 -5.94 -3.64
N LEU A 359 -22.56 -5.29 -4.76
CA LEU A 359 -22.81 -5.87 -6.07
C LEU A 359 -21.60 -6.64 -6.62
N VAL A 360 -20.51 -5.94 -6.83
CA VAL A 360 -19.32 -6.49 -7.49
C VAL A 360 -18.71 -7.60 -6.63
N LEU A 361 -18.54 -7.35 -5.35
CA LEU A 361 -17.95 -8.34 -4.44
C LEU A 361 -18.86 -9.53 -4.18
N ASN A 362 -20.19 -9.38 -4.18
CA ASN A 362 -21.08 -10.54 -4.04
C ASN A 362 -21.07 -11.45 -5.28
N VAL A 363 -20.92 -10.88 -6.46
CA VAL A 363 -20.71 -11.68 -7.68
C VAL A 363 -19.32 -12.33 -7.64
N GLY A 364 -18.29 -11.60 -7.19
CA GLY A 364 -16.97 -12.15 -6.96
C GLY A 364 -17.00 -13.32 -5.97
N ASN A 365 -17.70 -13.16 -4.84
CA ASN A 365 -17.90 -14.24 -3.87
C ASN A 365 -18.59 -15.47 -4.49
N PHE A 366 -19.60 -15.26 -5.35
CA PHE A 366 -20.25 -16.36 -6.06
C PHE A 366 -19.29 -17.07 -7.03
N VAL A 367 -18.51 -16.32 -7.80
CA VAL A 367 -17.52 -16.90 -8.74
C VAL A 367 -16.45 -17.67 -7.96
N ASP A 368 -16.01 -17.13 -6.85
CA ASP A 368 -14.98 -17.75 -6.01
C ASP A 368 -15.50 -18.99 -5.26
N THR A 369 -16.61 -18.84 -4.54
CA THR A 369 -17.09 -19.89 -3.61
C THR A 369 -18.17 -20.80 -4.20
N GLY A 370 -18.87 -20.36 -5.25
CA GLY A 370 -20.07 -21.01 -5.82
C GLY A 370 -21.39 -20.56 -5.18
N LYS A 371 -21.36 -19.57 -4.27
CA LYS A 371 -22.56 -19.08 -3.58
C LYS A 371 -22.54 -17.57 -3.38
N PHE A 372 -23.69 -16.92 -3.56
CA PHE A 372 -23.89 -15.56 -3.12
C PHE A 372 -23.97 -15.50 -1.59
N TRP A 373 -23.62 -14.36 -0.99
CA TRP A 373 -23.69 -14.23 0.47
C TRP A 373 -25.09 -14.56 1.00
N GLY A 374 -25.13 -15.40 2.01
CA GLY A 374 -26.25 -15.46 2.95
C GLY A 374 -26.15 -14.26 3.89
N THR A 375 -27.27 -13.58 4.16
CA THR A 375 -27.23 -12.35 4.94
C THR A 375 -28.20 -12.33 6.09
N TYR A 376 -27.94 -11.45 7.06
CA TYR A 376 -28.85 -11.08 8.13
C TYR A 376 -28.90 -9.55 8.26
N ASN A 377 -29.96 -9.02 8.87
CA ASN A 377 -30.04 -7.57 9.11
C ASN A 377 -28.93 -7.18 10.08
N CYS A 378 -28.06 -6.24 9.66
CA CYS A 378 -27.03 -5.72 10.55
C CYS A 378 -27.64 -5.14 11.82
N PRO A 379 -27.03 -5.37 13.01
CA PRO A 379 -27.54 -4.80 14.26
C PRO A 379 -27.44 -3.28 14.23
N SER A 380 -28.52 -2.61 14.62
CA SER A 380 -28.55 -1.18 14.87
C SER A 380 -29.28 -0.94 16.20
N THR A 381 -28.72 -0.09 17.03
CA THR A 381 -29.34 0.34 18.29
C THR A 381 -30.20 1.60 18.13
N ASP A 382 -30.07 2.30 16.99
CA ASP A 382 -30.84 3.51 16.71
C ASP A 382 -32.24 3.15 16.19
N PRO A 383 -33.33 3.62 16.87
CA PRO A 383 -34.70 3.39 16.42
C PRO A 383 -35.01 3.96 15.02
N THR A 384 -34.22 4.92 14.53
CA THR A 384 -34.38 5.52 13.20
C THR A 384 -33.70 4.67 12.10
N GLY A 385 -33.01 3.59 12.47
CA GLY A 385 -32.22 2.76 11.54
C GLY A 385 -30.90 3.42 11.12
N GLU A 386 -30.50 4.53 11.74
CA GLU A 386 -29.18 5.10 11.55
C GLU A 386 -28.12 4.31 12.34
N TYR A 387 -26.89 4.27 11.81
CA TYR A 387 -25.78 3.55 12.43
C TYR A 387 -24.83 4.51 13.16
N LYS A 388 -25.40 5.33 14.05
CA LYS A 388 -24.66 6.36 14.82
C LYS A 388 -23.63 5.75 15.78
N ASP A 389 -23.89 4.53 16.26
CA ASP A 389 -23.03 3.82 17.20
C ASP A 389 -21.90 3.03 16.49
N TYR A 390 -21.57 3.43 15.28
CA TYR A 390 -20.52 2.83 14.48
C TYR A 390 -19.50 3.86 14.01
N ILE A 391 -18.23 3.53 14.11
CA ILE A 391 -17.13 4.28 13.46
C ILE A 391 -17.24 4.12 11.96
N PHE A 392 -17.45 2.88 11.51
CA PHE A 392 -17.77 2.54 10.14
C PHE A 392 -19.00 1.63 10.12
N ALA A 393 -20.04 2.05 9.41
CA ALA A 393 -21.28 1.31 9.37
C ALA A 393 -21.12 -0.02 8.61
N PRO A 394 -21.62 -1.14 9.16
CA PRO A 394 -21.55 -2.43 8.48
C PRO A 394 -22.49 -2.47 7.28
N GLY A 395 -22.20 -3.37 6.34
CA GLY A 395 -23.10 -3.74 5.26
C GLY A 395 -23.37 -2.63 4.25
N ALA A 396 -22.80 -2.73 3.06
CA ALA A 396 -23.30 -2.02 1.91
C ALA A 396 -24.33 -2.89 1.20
N ILE A 397 -25.43 -2.27 0.78
CA ILE A 397 -26.59 -3.01 0.32
C ILE A 397 -26.58 -3.17 -1.17
N MET A 398 -26.90 -4.37 -1.64
CA MET A 398 -27.51 -4.53 -2.94
C MET A 398 -28.99 -4.13 -2.84
N THR A 399 -29.29 -2.87 -3.06
CA THR A 399 -30.68 -2.46 -3.21
C THR A 399 -31.17 -2.84 -4.60
N THR A 400 -31.86 -3.93 -4.70
CA THR A 400 -32.83 -4.11 -5.76
C THR A 400 -34.21 -4.10 -5.12
N SER A 401 -34.73 -2.93 -4.80
CA SER A 401 -36.16 -2.74 -4.58
C SER A 401 -36.97 -2.94 -5.86
N ASP A 402 -36.28 -3.12 -6.99
CA ASP A 402 -36.87 -3.40 -8.30
C ASP A 402 -36.50 -4.81 -8.73
N PRO A 403 -37.42 -5.79 -8.66
CA PRO A 403 -37.17 -7.12 -9.19
C PRO A 403 -36.94 -7.10 -10.73
N THR A 404 -37.26 -6.00 -11.41
CA THR A 404 -36.88 -5.78 -12.81
C THR A 404 -35.44 -5.25 -12.94
N GLY A 405 -34.85 -4.72 -11.87
CA GLY A 405 -33.46 -4.30 -11.80
C GLY A 405 -32.44 -5.45 -11.94
N VAL A 406 -32.89 -6.69 -11.77
CA VAL A 406 -32.10 -7.90 -12.09
C VAL A 406 -31.74 -7.97 -13.59
N THR A 407 -32.45 -7.24 -14.44
CA THR A 407 -32.21 -7.12 -15.89
C THR A 407 -31.63 -5.75 -16.29
N ALA A 408 -31.39 -4.86 -15.34
CA ALA A 408 -30.63 -3.64 -15.62
C ALA A 408 -29.34 -4.00 -16.37
N PRO A 409 -28.82 -3.14 -17.24
CA PRO A 409 -27.59 -3.41 -17.95
C PRO A 409 -26.55 -3.74 -16.88
N VAL A 410 -26.36 -5.04 -16.69
CA VAL A 410 -25.46 -5.60 -15.71
C VAL A 410 -24.13 -4.96 -16.04
N ASN A 411 -23.54 -4.32 -15.06
CA ASN A 411 -22.19 -3.84 -15.13
C ASN A 411 -21.36 -4.85 -15.95
N PRO A 412 -20.68 -4.45 -17.02
CA PRO A 412 -19.94 -5.36 -17.90
C PRO A 412 -18.95 -6.26 -17.18
N VAL A 413 -18.44 -5.85 -16.00
CA VAL A 413 -17.59 -6.70 -15.15
C VAL A 413 -18.40 -7.83 -14.52
N VAL A 414 -19.60 -7.56 -14.05
CA VAL A 414 -20.49 -8.63 -13.57
C VAL A 414 -20.80 -9.61 -14.71
N GLN A 415 -21.00 -9.12 -15.94
CA GLN A 415 -21.18 -10.00 -17.11
C GLN A 415 -19.91 -10.79 -17.43
N ALA A 416 -18.73 -10.18 -17.32
CA ALA A 416 -17.46 -10.84 -17.54
C ALA A 416 -17.19 -11.90 -16.46
N LEU A 417 -17.42 -11.56 -15.17
CA LEU A 417 -17.29 -12.50 -14.05
C LEU A 417 -18.22 -13.70 -14.21
N LEU A 418 -19.44 -13.49 -14.72
CA LEU A 418 -20.38 -14.58 -14.97
C LEU A 418 -20.12 -15.31 -16.29
N ALA A 419 -19.08 -14.94 -17.05
CA ALA A 419 -18.73 -15.52 -18.35
C ALA A 419 -19.94 -15.57 -19.33
N GLY A 420 -20.80 -14.56 -19.29
CA GLY A 420 -22.02 -14.49 -20.10
C GLY A 420 -23.16 -15.43 -19.66
N ASN A 421 -23.00 -16.14 -18.53
CA ASN A 421 -24.07 -16.97 -18.00
C ASN A 421 -25.13 -16.13 -17.29
N THR A 422 -26.40 -16.44 -17.53
CA THR A 422 -27.51 -15.86 -16.77
C THR A 422 -27.64 -16.60 -15.44
N VAL A 423 -27.09 -16.04 -14.39
CA VAL A 423 -27.29 -16.51 -13.03
C VAL A 423 -28.31 -15.60 -12.35
N PRO A 424 -29.37 -16.14 -11.72
CA PRO A 424 -30.33 -15.31 -10.99
C PRO A 424 -29.61 -14.65 -9.81
N LEU A 425 -29.65 -13.30 -9.77
CA LEU A 425 -29.09 -12.56 -8.65
C LEU A 425 -30.03 -12.66 -7.43
N PRO A 426 -29.50 -12.77 -6.22
CA PRO A 426 -30.31 -12.84 -5.03
C PRO A 426 -30.99 -11.49 -4.74
N ILE A 427 -32.19 -11.55 -4.16
CA ILE A 427 -32.93 -10.37 -3.70
C ILE A 427 -32.72 -10.29 -2.19
N TYR A 428 -32.15 -9.17 -1.73
CA TYR A 428 -31.92 -8.91 -0.30
C TYR A 428 -32.95 -7.93 0.25
N PRO A 429 -33.22 -7.95 1.58
CA PRO A 429 -34.00 -6.93 2.23
C PRO A 429 -33.39 -5.53 2.00
N THR A 430 -34.25 -4.49 2.03
CA THR A 430 -33.81 -3.09 1.86
C THR A 430 -33.02 -2.52 3.05
N THR A 431 -33.01 -3.22 4.18
CA THR A 431 -32.19 -2.89 5.35
C THR A 431 -30.73 -3.25 5.10
N ARG A 432 -29.80 -2.63 5.85
CA ARG A 432 -28.38 -3.03 5.77
C ARG A 432 -28.21 -4.51 6.09
N GLN A 433 -27.47 -5.19 5.24
CA GLN A 433 -27.25 -6.62 5.32
C GLN A 433 -25.80 -6.91 5.73
N CYS A 434 -25.62 -7.76 6.72
CA CYS A 434 -24.33 -8.30 7.13
C CYS A 434 -24.23 -9.75 6.66
N ASN A 435 -23.01 -10.22 6.39
CA ASN A 435 -22.74 -11.59 5.98
C ASN A 435 -23.09 -12.58 7.12
N ALA A 436 -23.88 -13.61 6.83
CA ALA A 436 -24.30 -14.59 7.83
C ALA A 436 -23.25 -15.68 8.10
N ARG A 437 -22.14 -15.68 7.34
CA ARG A 437 -21.07 -16.65 7.55
C ARG A 437 -20.18 -16.23 8.72
N GLY A 438 -20.21 -17.01 9.79
CA GLY A 438 -19.41 -16.79 11.00
C GLY A 438 -18.03 -17.43 10.94
N LEU A 439 -17.32 -17.38 12.07
CA LEU A 439 -16.00 -17.98 12.26
C LEU A 439 -16.08 -19.49 12.24
N THR A 440 -15.29 -20.15 11.39
CA THR A 440 -15.24 -21.62 11.28
C THR A 440 -14.32 -22.27 12.32
N THR A 441 -14.33 -23.60 12.38
CA THR A 441 -13.35 -24.34 13.20
C THR A 441 -11.91 -24.13 12.71
N LEU A 442 -11.69 -24.07 11.39
CA LEU A 442 -10.39 -23.74 10.82
C LEU A 442 -9.98 -22.30 11.13
N GLY A 443 -10.94 -21.36 11.09
CA GLY A 443 -10.70 -19.97 11.48
C GLY A 443 -10.26 -19.84 12.94
N LYS A 444 -10.93 -20.53 13.86
CA LYS A 444 -10.51 -20.58 15.28
C LYS A 444 -9.10 -21.13 15.45
N TYR A 445 -8.77 -22.17 14.69
CA TYR A 445 -7.42 -22.75 14.68
C TYR A 445 -6.39 -21.72 14.16
N ALA A 446 -6.68 -21.07 13.05
CA ALA A 446 -5.80 -20.06 12.45
C ALA A 446 -5.58 -18.85 13.39
N PHE A 447 -6.64 -18.34 14.03
CA PHE A 447 -6.54 -17.26 15.01
C PHE A 447 -5.62 -17.64 16.18
N LYS A 448 -5.80 -18.85 16.71
CA LYS A 448 -4.94 -19.35 17.77
C LYS A 448 -3.48 -19.47 17.31
N LYS A 449 -3.23 -20.04 16.12
CA LYS A 449 -1.88 -20.16 15.54
C LYS A 449 -1.22 -18.79 15.39
N MET A 450 -1.93 -17.77 14.90
CA MET A 450 -1.43 -16.40 14.77
C MET A 450 -1.10 -15.78 16.13
N MET A 451 -1.98 -15.92 17.13
CA MET A 451 -1.76 -15.41 18.49
C MET A 451 -0.58 -16.09 19.18
N ASP A 452 -0.49 -17.43 19.10
CA ASP A 452 0.62 -18.19 19.68
C ASP A 452 1.98 -17.79 19.09
N ASN A 453 1.99 -17.38 17.82
CA ASN A 453 3.20 -16.92 17.11
C ASN A 453 3.37 -15.41 17.05
N LYS A 454 2.59 -14.65 17.84
CA LYS A 454 2.81 -13.20 18.01
C LYS A 454 2.63 -12.36 16.72
N ILE A 455 1.68 -12.71 15.87
CA ILE A 455 1.32 -11.97 14.67
C ILE A 455 0.42 -10.79 15.05
N ILE A 456 0.65 -9.63 14.49
CA ILE A 456 -0.31 -8.51 14.56
C ILE A 456 -1.54 -8.91 13.75
N MET A 457 -2.69 -9.00 14.41
CA MET A 457 -3.93 -9.47 13.80
C MET A 457 -4.84 -8.32 13.41
N GLU A 458 -5.28 -8.35 12.16
CA GLU A 458 -6.22 -7.40 11.58
C GLU A 458 -7.67 -7.76 11.89
N VAL A 459 -8.47 -6.73 12.15
CA VAL A 459 -9.93 -6.89 12.30
C VAL A 459 -10.69 -6.47 11.05
N ASP A 460 -10.06 -5.70 10.14
CA ASP A 460 -10.71 -5.23 8.92
C ASP A 460 -11.01 -6.40 7.97
N HIS A 461 -11.99 -6.23 7.11
CA HIS A 461 -12.58 -7.24 6.25
C HIS A 461 -13.28 -8.41 6.97
N LEU A 462 -13.06 -8.65 8.25
CA LEU A 462 -13.82 -9.66 8.97
C LEU A 462 -15.31 -9.26 9.03
N GLU A 463 -16.19 -10.23 8.91
CA GLU A 463 -17.61 -10.05 9.21
C GLU A 463 -17.80 -9.59 10.67
N LEU A 464 -18.85 -8.80 10.93
CA LEU A 464 -19.07 -8.12 12.21
C LEU A 464 -19.07 -9.07 13.43
N SER A 465 -19.66 -10.27 13.31
CA SER A 465 -19.66 -11.27 14.38
C SER A 465 -18.30 -11.92 14.57
N ILE A 466 -17.52 -12.07 13.50
CA ILE A 466 -16.15 -12.60 13.58
C ILE A 466 -15.22 -11.59 14.24
N LYS A 467 -15.39 -10.28 13.98
CA LYS A 467 -14.70 -9.23 14.75
C LYS A 467 -14.97 -9.34 16.23
N GLU A 468 -16.23 -9.56 16.59
CA GLU A 468 -16.63 -9.75 17.98
C GLU A 468 -15.98 -10.99 18.61
N ASP A 469 -15.94 -12.10 17.88
CA ASP A 469 -15.28 -13.32 18.33
C ASP A 469 -13.76 -13.13 18.50
N LEU A 470 -13.10 -12.41 17.57
CA LEU A 470 -11.68 -12.12 17.67
C LEU A 470 -11.36 -11.20 18.84
N ILE A 471 -12.17 -10.15 19.07
CA ILE A 471 -12.00 -9.24 20.21
C ILE A 471 -12.15 -9.99 21.53
N LYS A 472 -13.15 -10.88 21.67
CA LYS A 472 -13.33 -11.72 22.86
C LYS A 472 -12.12 -12.63 23.08
N LEU A 473 -11.66 -13.32 22.03
CA LEU A 473 -10.46 -14.16 22.12
C LEU A 473 -9.23 -13.36 22.57
N ALA A 474 -9.10 -12.13 22.12
CA ALA A 474 -8.01 -11.24 22.49
C ALA A 474 -8.11 -10.77 23.97
N GLU A 475 -9.33 -10.51 24.46
CA GLU A 475 -9.60 -10.16 25.86
C GLU A 475 -9.35 -11.31 26.83
N GLU A 476 -9.59 -12.56 26.40
CA GLU A 476 -9.37 -13.77 27.20
C GLU A 476 -7.88 -14.12 27.37
N GLN A 477 -7.00 -13.54 26.57
CA GLN A 477 -5.56 -13.78 26.70
C GLN A 477 -4.99 -13.12 27.98
N THR A 478 -3.89 -13.66 28.50
CA THR A 478 -3.19 -13.11 29.66
C THR A 478 -1.69 -13.02 29.36
N PRO A 479 -1.13 -11.81 29.19
CA PRO A 479 -1.81 -10.51 29.06
C PRO A 479 -2.74 -10.44 27.84
N VAL A 480 -3.64 -9.46 27.81
CA VAL A 480 -4.59 -9.24 26.69
C VAL A 480 -3.88 -9.04 25.35
N TYR A 481 -4.49 -9.44 24.25
CA TYR A 481 -3.90 -9.38 22.91
C TYR A 481 -4.28 -8.08 22.19
N PRO A 482 -3.34 -7.22 21.76
CA PRO A 482 -3.69 -6.03 21.00
C PRO A 482 -4.11 -6.40 19.57
N LEU A 483 -5.08 -5.67 19.04
CA LEU A 483 -5.60 -5.84 17.69
C LEU A 483 -5.44 -4.54 16.89
N ILE A 484 -5.47 -4.62 15.57
CA ILE A 484 -5.41 -3.46 14.69
C ILE A 484 -6.58 -3.42 13.72
N SER A 485 -7.13 -2.21 13.50
CA SER A 485 -7.92 -1.87 12.31
C SER A 485 -7.08 -0.92 11.48
N ALA A 486 -6.45 -1.45 10.43
CA ALA A 486 -5.42 -0.73 9.69
C ALA A 486 -5.97 0.25 8.67
N HIS A 487 -7.19 0.04 8.14
CA HIS A 487 -7.76 0.86 7.09
C HIS A 487 -9.27 1.12 7.24
N GLY A 488 -9.67 1.51 8.45
CA GLY A 488 -10.94 2.18 8.68
C GLY A 488 -12.11 1.32 9.09
N GLY A 489 -11.90 0.08 9.47
CA GLY A 489 -12.96 -0.79 9.98
C GLY A 489 -13.82 -1.40 8.87
N HIS A 490 -13.23 -1.75 7.74
CA HIS A 490 -13.93 -2.43 6.65
C HIS A 490 -14.77 -3.62 7.15
N GLY A 491 -15.98 -3.78 6.62
CA GLY A 491 -16.98 -4.73 7.12
C GLY A 491 -17.75 -4.26 8.35
N GLY A 492 -17.52 -3.02 8.79
CA GLY A 492 -18.16 -2.38 9.94
C GLY A 492 -17.39 -2.52 11.24
N ILE A 493 -17.42 -1.48 12.06
CA ILE A 493 -16.86 -1.47 13.42
C ILE A 493 -17.74 -0.59 14.32
N SER A 494 -18.26 -1.18 15.41
CA SER A 494 -19.07 -0.41 16.37
C SER A 494 -18.19 0.43 17.28
N ASN A 495 -18.78 1.44 17.92
CA ASN A 495 -18.11 2.24 18.94
C ASN A 495 -17.64 1.38 20.12
N ASP A 496 -18.44 0.36 20.52
CA ASP A 496 -18.05 -0.60 21.56
C ASP A 496 -16.81 -1.41 21.15
N GLN A 497 -16.83 -1.99 19.95
CA GLN A 497 -15.68 -2.73 19.42
C GLN A 497 -14.43 -1.83 19.34
N ALA A 498 -14.57 -0.60 18.86
CA ALA A 498 -13.48 0.37 18.80
C ALA A 498 -12.92 0.69 20.19
N GLN A 499 -13.78 0.90 21.18
CA GLN A 499 -13.36 1.16 22.56
C GLN A 499 -12.59 -0.04 23.16
N ARG A 500 -13.06 -1.25 22.90
CA ARG A 500 -12.41 -2.49 23.36
C ARG A 500 -11.06 -2.69 22.68
N ILE A 501 -10.94 -2.40 21.36
CA ILE A 501 -9.64 -2.43 20.66
C ILE A 501 -8.66 -1.46 21.32
N PHE A 502 -9.06 -0.23 21.62
CA PHE A 502 -8.18 0.71 22.34
C PHE A 502 -7.80 0.21 23.74
N LYS A 503 -8.75 -0.42 24.46
CA LYS A 503 -8.48 -1.00 25.79
C LYS A 503 -7.50 -2.18 25.74
N LEU A 504 -7.45 -2.92 24.64
CA LEU A 504 -6.45 -3.96 24.40
C LEU A 504 -5.05 -3.39 24.05
N GLY A 505 -4.89 -2.06 23.92
CA GLY A 505 -3.67 -1.43 23.44
C GLY A 505 -3.54 -1.43 21.91
N GLY A 506 -4.63 -1.66 21.21
CA GLY A 506 -4.72 -1.64 19.76
C GLY A 506 -4.86 -0.24 19.17
N VAL A 507 -4.86 -0.15 17.84
CA VAL A 507 -5.02 1.09 17.09
C VAL A 507 -6.07 0.94 15.99
N ILE A 508 -6.68 2.09 15.59
CA ILE A 508 -7.63 2.18 14.49
C ILE A 508 -7.22 3.37 13.63
N TYR A 509 -6.86 3.11 12.37
CA TYR A 509 -6.42 4.12 11.41
C TYR A 509 -7.39 4.19 10.23
N PRO A 510 -7.59 5.38 9.61
CA PRO A 510 -8.51 5.51 8.48
C PRO A 510 -7.98 4.82 7.23
N GLY A 511 -8.87 4.23 6.44
CA GLY A 511 -8.62 3.68 5.12
C GLY A 511 -8.82 4.70 3.99
N GLY A 512 -8.78 4.20 2.75
CA GLY A 512 -9.04 5.00 1.56
C GLY A 512 -8.18 6.26 1.46
N GLY A 513 -6.87 6.08 1.60
CA GLY A 513 -5.95 7.19 1.61
C GLY A 513 -5.99 8.09 2.85
N GLY A 514 -6.76 7.75 3.88
CA GLY A 514 -6.96 8.59 5.07
C GLY A 514 -7.97 9.71 4.86
N GLY A 515 -8.57 9.83 3.69
CA GLY A 515 -9.41 10.96 3.31
C GLY A 515 -8.61 12.25 3.11
N THR A 516 -9.29 13.36 2.79
CA THR A 516 -8.69 14.69 2.78
C THR A 516 -8.30 15.12 4.20
N GLY A 517 -7.47 16.15 4.33
CA GLY A 517 -7.06 16.65 5.65
C GLY A 517 -8.24 16.94 6.61
N PRO A 518 -9.31 17.67 6.19
CA PRO A 518 -10.52 17.83 6.99
C PRO A 518 -11.23 16.51 7.36
N GLN A 519 -11.30 15.56 6.42
CA GLN A 519 -11.94 14.26 6.67
C GLN A 519 -11.16 13.44 7.71
N TRP A 520 -9.81 13.41 7.59
CA TRP A 520 -8.96 12.77 8.57
C TRP A 520 -9.11 13.38 9.97
N TYR A 521 -9.15 14.72 10.06
CA TYR A 521 -9.39 15.40 11.33
C TYR A 521 -10.73 15.01 11.96
N ASN A 522 -11.80 14.98 11.16
CA ASN A 522 -13.12 14.57 11.63
C ASN A 522 -13.16 13.09 12.05
N PHE A 523 -12.44 12.20 11.36
CA PHE A 523 -12.29 10.81 11.76
C PHE A 523 -11.57 10.69 13.13
N MET A 524 -10.47 11.41 13.31
CA MET A 524 -9.77 11.50 14.60
C MET A 524 -10.69 11.98 15.73
N GLU A 525 -11.49 13.03 15.48
CA GLU A 525 -12.44 13.57 16.48
C GLU A 525 -13.51 12.55 16.87
N ARG A 526 -13.94 11.69 15.95
CA ARG A 526 -14.90 10.61 16.25
C ARG A 526 -14.28 9.51 17.12
N LEU A 527 -13.01 9.21 16.95
CA LEU A 527 -12.31 8.20 17.76
C LEU A 527 -11.92 8.71 19.14
N LEU A 528 -11.67 10.00 19.28
CA LEU A 528 -11.13 10.59 20.51
C LEU A 528 -11.93 10.29 21.78
N PRO A 529 -13.28 10.27 21.78
CA PRO A 529 -14.08 9.88 22.95
C PRO A 529 -13.96 8.40 23.34
N LEU A 530 -13.51 7.55 22.43
CA LEU A 530 -13.42 6.09 22.60
C LEU A 530 -12.06 5.63 23.09
N LYS A 531 -11.07 6.53 23.18
CA LYS A 531 -9.70 6.20 23.59
C LYS A 531 -9.64 5.62 25.01
N ASP A 532 -8.71 4.71 25.23
CA ASP A 532 -8.37 4.25 26.58
C ASP A 532 -7.30 5.18 27.21
N PRO A 533 -7.46 5.60 28.50
CA PRO A 533 -6.53 6.51 29.15
C PRO A 533 -5.16 5.87 29.46
N ASN A 534 -5.04 4.56 29.46
CA ASN A 534 -3.81 3.84 29.79
C ASN A 534 -2.93 3.58 28.57
N HIS A 535 -3.46 3.82 27.36
CA HIS A 535 -2.75 3.58 26.11
C HIS A 535 -2.53 4.87 25.32
N LEU A 536 -1.46 4.92 24.53
CA LEU A 536 -1.17 6.06 23.67
C LEU A 536 -2.22 6.14 22.55
N PHE A 537 -3.04 7.19 22.59
CA PHE A 537 -3.96 7.46 21.49
C PHE A 537 -3.23 8.09 20.30
N ALA A 538 -3.40 7.51 19.14
CA ALA A 538 -2.87 8.02 17.89
C ALA A 538 -3.77 7.59 16.73
N VAL A 539 -3.73 8.36 15.65
CA VAL A 539 -4.39 8.04 14.39
C VAL A 539 -3.36 8.26 13.28
N GLY A 540 -3.02 7.21 12.57
CA GLY A 540 -2.06 7.20 11.48
C GLY A 540 -2.73 7.22 10.11
N LEU A 541 -2.25 6.36 9.22
CA LEU A 541 -2.71 6.20 7.86
C LEU A 541 -2.83 4.70 7.55
N GLY A 542 -3.90 4.32 6.86
CA GLY A 542 -4.04 3.08 6.11
C GLY A 542 -4.33 3.47 4.68
N SER A 543 -3.29 3.71 3.88
CA SER A 543 -3.45 4.37 2.59
C SER A 543 -4.14 3.52 1.55
N ASP A 544 -3.94 2.23 1.62
CA ASP A 544 -4.41 1.25 0.64
C ASP A 544 -4.03 1.62 -0.81
N VAL A 545 -2.88 2.30 -0.95
CA VAL A 545 -2.32 2.66 -2.25
C VAL A 545 -1.91 1.39 -2.98
N ASN A 546 -2.23 1.28 -4.26
CA ASN A 546 -2.06 0.11 -5.12
C ASN A 546 -2.93 -1.12 -4.74
N GLY A 547 -3.87 -0.97 -3.78
CA GLY A 547 -4.80 -2.02 -3.35
C GLY A 547 -6.22 -1.87 -3.91
N LEU A 548 -6.41 -1.18 -5.03
CA LEU A 548 -7.69 -0.86 -5.67
C LEU A 548 -8.55 0.15 -4.89
N ALA A 549 -8.03 0.82 -3.87
CA ALA A 549 -8.73 1.89 -3.17
C ALA A 549 -8.43 3.27 -3.78
N SER A 550 -9.49 4.00 -4.10
CA SER A 550 -9.36 5.39 -4.54
C SER A 550 -8.69 6.25 -3.47
N GLN A 551 -7.77 7.09 -3.90
CA GLN A 551 -7.09 8.03 -3.04
C GLN A 551 -7.90 9.34 -2.90
N PRO A 552 -7.61 10.19 -1.89
CA PRO A 552 -8.34 11.44 -1.70
C PRO A 552 -8.32 12.34 -2.94
N THR A 553 -9.50 12.77 -3.37
CA THR A 553 -9.68 13.84 -4.35
C THR A 553 -9.36 15.20 -3.72
N PRO A 554 -9.28 16.31 -4.49
CA PRO A 554 -9.04 17.64 -3.92
C PRO A 554 -10.02 17.98 -2.80
N SER A 555 -9.51 18.55 -1.71
CA SER A 555 -10.34 18.97 -0.58
C SER A 555 -11.11 20.26 -0.86
N ASP A 556 -12.14 20.53 -0.03
CA ASP A 556 -12.96 21.74 -0.06
C ASP A 556 -12.28 22.97 0.58
N LEU A 557 -11.00 22.90 0.89
CA LEU A 557 -10.26 24.00 1.52
C LEU A 557 -10.12 25.22 0.61
N GLY A 558 -10.12 25.05 -0.71
CA GLY A 558 -9.97 26.13 -1.68
C GLY A 558 -8.72 26.96 -1.42
N ASP A 559 -8.88 28.29 -1.29
CA ASP A 559 -7.76 29.21 -1.02
C ASP A 559 -7.07 29.00 0.33
N LYS A 560 -7.68 28.26 1.25
CA LYS A 560 -7.10 27.88 2.55
C LYS A 560 -6.27 26.59 2.47
N GLY A 561 -6.26 25.90 1.34
CA GLY A 561 -5.54 24.65 1.13
C GLY A 561 -4.03 24.81 0.99
N VAL A 562 -3.37 23.73 0.67
CA VAL A 562 -1.91 23.65 0.54
C VAL A 562 -1.41 24.64 -0.51
N LYS A 563 -0.38 25.40 -0.15
CA LYS A 563 0.30 26.34 -1.06
C LYS A 563 1.78 26.02 -1.10
N TYR A 564 2.32 25.97 -2.28
CA TYR A 564 3.73 25.67 -2.48
C TYR A 564 4.58 26.95 -2.63
N PRO A 565 5.79 26.99 -2.05
CA PRO A 565 6.36 25.97 -1.17
C PRO A 565 5.77 26.04 0.25
N PHE A 566 5.75 24.90 0.97
CA PHE A 566 5.42 24.84 2.38
C PHE A 566 6.56 24.21 3.20
N THR A 567 6.48 24.31 4.54
CA THR A 567 7.52 23.78 5.43
C THR A 567 6.88 22.97 6.55
N LEU A 568 7.28 21.71 6.71
CA LEU A 568 6.89 20.85 7.81
C LEU A 568 7.86 20.99 9.00
N PHE A 569 7.40 20.59 10.19
CA PHE A 569 8.11 20.55 11.47
C PHE A 569 8.40 21.92 12.09
N LYS A 570 7.91 23.01 11.52
CA LYS A 570 8.12 24.37 12.01
C LYS A 570 6.94 25.27 11.71
N GLY A 571 6.67 26.20 12.61
CA GLY A 571 5.65 27.23 12.42
C GLY A 571 4.38 26.97 13.24
N PRO A 572 3.31 27.75 12.99
CA PRO A 572 2.04 27.62 13.69
C PRO A 572 1.41 26.25 13.47
N GLY A 573 0.91 25.64 14.55
CA GLY A 573 0.29 24.30 14.50
C GLY A 573 1.27 23.14 14.69
N TRP A 574 2.57 23.40 14.79
CA TRP A 574 3.59 22.43 15.18
C TRP A 574 3.91 22.58 16.67
N GLY A 575 3.69 21.53 17.47
CA GLY A 575 3.92 21.53 18.91
C GLY A 575 5.41 21.47 19.30
N LYS A 576 5.69 21.62 20.60
CA LYS A 576 7.07 21.62 21.11
C LYS A 576 7.81 20.30 20.91
N GLN A 577 7.09 19.18 20.77
CA GLN A 577 7.66 17.85 20.52
C GLN A 577 8.45 17.79 19.20
N PHE A 578 8.18 18.68 18.25
CA PHE A 578 8.90 18.74 16.97
C PHE A 578 10.18 19.59 17.02
N ALA A 579 10.49 20.23 18.15
CA ALA A 579 11.61 21.18 18.25
C ALA A 579 13.00 20.57 17.96
N HIS A 580 13.13 19.24 18.05
CA HIS A 580 14.36 18.51 17.72
C HIS A 580 14.42 18.02 16.27
N ILE A 581 13.31 18.19 15.49
CA ILE A 581 13.25 17.79 14.09
C ILE A 581 13.53 19.03 13.24
N GLU A 582 14.53 18.91 12.37
CA GLU A 582 14.87 20.01 11.48
C GLU A 582 13.77 20.22 10.44
N PRO A 583 13.48 21.48 10.08
CA PRO A 583 12.47 21.80 9.08
C PRO A 583 12.82 21.25 7.70
N VAL A 584 11.81 20.75 7.00
CA VAL A 584 11.90 20.31 5.61
C VAL A 584 10.95 21.15 4.76
N LYS A 585 11.49 21.78 3.73
CA LYS A 585 10.72 22.58 2.76
C LYS A 585 10.33 21.68 1.59
N PHE A 586 9.09 21.78 1.15
CA PHE A 586 8.52 21.03 0.04
C PHE A 586 8.02 21.99 -1.05
N ASP A 587 8.49 21.76 -2.27
CA ASP A 587 7.93 22.35 -3.47
C ASP A 587 6.94 21.36 -4.13
N ARG A 588 6.20 21.77 -5.17
CA ARG A 588 5.39 20.81 -5.95
C ARG A 588 6.28 19.67 -6.41
N GLN A 589 5.78 18.43 -6.28
CA GLN A 589 6.53 17.29 -6.75
C GLN A 589 6.54 17.27 -8.28
N LEU A 590 7.71 17.12 -8.88
CA LEU A 590 7.93 17.06 -10.30
C LEU A 590 8.37 15.66 -10.71
N SER A 591 7.60 15.01 -11.59
CA SER A 591 8.01 13.79 -12.25
C SER A 591 7.98 14.03 -13.77
N GLY A 592 9.15 14.01 -14.40
CA GLY A 592 9.26 14.33 -15.81
C GLY A 592 8.72 15.72 -16.13
N GLU A 593 7.62 15.79 -16.84
CA GLU A 593 6.96 17.04 -17.27
C GLU A 593 5.75 17.41 -16.37
N HIS A 594 5.32 16.51 -15.48
CA HIS A 594 4.16 16.70 -14.63
C HIS A 594 4.54 17.23 -13.25
N ALA A 595 3.96 18.38 -12.87
CA ALA A 595 4.10 18.99 -11.55
C ALA A 595 2.79 18.80 -10.76
N TYR A 596 2.80 17.85 -9.83
CA TYR A 596 1.62 17.45 -9.06
C TYR A 596 1.20 18.49 -8.02
N ASP A 597 -0.11 18.77 -7.96
CA ASP A 597 -0.72 19.70 -7.02
C ASP A 597 -1.88 19.03 -6.27
N LEU A 598 -1.71 18.80 -4.96
CA LEU A 598 -2.72 18.16 -4.13
C LEU A 598 -4.11 18.83 -4.18
N GLN A 599 -4.13 20.18 -4.31
CA GLN A 599 -5.39 20.93 -4.34
C GLN A 599 -6.08 20.90 -5.71
N ALA A 600 -5.37 20.54 -6.77
CA ALA A 600 -5.93 20.45 -8.12
C ALA A 600 -6.33 19.02 -8.51
N GLU A 601 -5.57 18.03 -8.08
CA GLU A 601 -5.67 16.63 -8.55
C GLU A 601 -5.98 15.62 -7.45
N GLY A 602 -5.89 16.04 -6.18
CA GLY A 602 -5.94 15.12 -5.05
C GLY A 602 -4.59 14.39 -4.88
N ARG A 603 -4.58 13.28 -4.16
CA ARG A 603 -3.38 12.49 -3.94
C ARG A 603 -3.18 11.49 -5.08
N ALA A 604 -2.44 11.91 -6.11
CA ALA A 604 -2.17 11.11 -7.29
C ALA A 604 -1.15 9.98 -7.02
N HIS A 605 -0.19 10.22 -6.15
CA HIS A 605 0.84 9.24 -5.79
C HIS A 605 1.31 9.40 -4.35
N TYR A 606 2.02 8.41 -3.86
CA TYR A 606 2.43 8.29 -2.45
C TYR A 606 3.30 9.45 -1.94
N GLY A 607 4.07 10.08 -2.83
CA GLY A 607 4.91 11.23 -2.46
C GLY A 607 4.12 12.45 -1.97
N GLN A 608 2.85 12.57 -2.35
CA GLN A 608 1.96 13.62 -1.87
C GLN A 608 1.44 13.38 -0.43
N THR A 609 1.86 12.30 0.23
CA THR A 609 1.65 12.13 1.68
C THR A 609 2.26 13.28 2.48
N ALA A 610 3.39 13.86 2.04
CA ALA A 610 3.97 15.05 2.67
C ALA A 610 3.04 16.28 2.55
N ASP A 611 2.40 16.44 1.40
CA ASP A 611 1.43 17.51 1.11
C ASP A 611 0.15 17.32 1.94
N TRP A 612 -0.31 16.07 2.08
CA TRP A 612 -1.44 15.69 2.91
C TRP A 612 -1.22 15.98 4.41
N VAL A 613 0.00 15.86 4.92
CA VAL A 613 0.34 16.30 6.28
C VAL A 613 0.06 17.79 6.47
N GLU A 614 0.46 18.63 5.50
CA GLU A 614 0.15 20.06 5.54
C GLU A 614 -1.35 20.30 5.40
N GLU A 615 -2.05 19.53 4.58
CA GLU A 615 -3.49 19.61 4.43
C GLU A 615 -4.24 19.26 5.74
N ILE A 616 -3.79 18.26 6.51
CA ILE A 616 -4.35 17.94 7.83
C ILE A 616 -4.18 19.13 8.77
N ARG A 617 -3.00 19.75 8.78
CA ARG A 617 -2.73 20.94 9.60
C ARG A 617 -3.69 22.07 9.28
N LEU A 618 -3.91 22.35 8.00
CA LEU A 618 -4.83 23.38 7.53
C LEU A 618 -6.31 22.99 7.71
N GLY A 619 -6.62 21.73 7.50
CA GLY A 619 -7.95 21.15 7.71
C GLY A 619 -8.43 21.30 9.15
N ALA A 620 -7.57 20.99 10.12
CA ALA A 620 -7.89 21.15 11.53
C ALA A 620 -8.17 22.62 11.91
N ILE A 621 -7.44 23.58 11.33
CA ILE A 621 -7.69 25.00 11.48
C ILE A 621 -9.07 25.36 10.91
N ASN A 622 -9.35 24.91 9.67
CA ASN A 622 -10.62 25.21 8.99
C ASN A 622 -11.83 24.63 9.72
N GLU A 623 -11.72 23.39 10.21
CA GLU A 623 -12.81 22.75 10.97
C GLU A 623 -13.05 23.44 12.32
N ALA A 624 -12.01 23.94 12.99
CA ALA A 624 -12.18 24.77 14.18
C ALA A 624 -12.90 26.11 13.88
N GLU A 625 -12.57 26.73 12.75
CA GLU A 625 -13.24 27.96 12.30
C GLU A 625 -14.71 27.68 11.94
N LYS A 626 -15.01 26.60 11.21
CA LYS A 626 -16.37 26.15 10.89
C LYS A 626 -17.18 25.91 12.17
N TRP A 627 -16.59 25.17 13.14
CA TRP A 627 -17.23 24.93 14.45
C TRP A 627 -17.61 26.23 15.15
N ASN A 628 -16.70 27.20 15.15
CA ASN A 628 -16.89 28.49 15.81
C ASN A 628 -17.93 29.37 15.13
N ALA A 629 -18.12 29.22 13.82
CA ALA A 629 -19.10 29.98 13.03
C ALA A 629 -20.48 29.33 13.02
N ASP A 630 -20.61 28.04 13.36
CA ASP A 630 -21.88 27.31 13.35
C ASP A 630 -22.81 27.81 14.47
N PRO A 631 -24.02 28.31 14.15
CA PRO A 631 -25.01 28.73 15.12
C PRO A 631 -25.42 27.64 16.13
N ALA A 632 -25.34 26.36 15.73
CA ALA A 632 -25.64 25.23 16.63
C ALA A 632 -24.61 25.08 17.76
N ASN A 633 -23.45 25.71 17.63
CA ASN A 633 -22.36 25.69 18.60
C ASN A 633 -22.19 27.01 19.38
N LYS A 634 -23.13 27.98 19.22
CA LYS A 634 -23.00 29.31 19.81
C LYS A 634 -22.79 29.31 21.34
N ASP A 635 -23.40 28.34 22.03
CA ASP A 635 -23.35 28.19 23.49
C ASP A 635 -22.27 27.16 23.94
N LYS A 636 -21.51 26.59 23.00
CA LYS A 636 -20.40 25.66 23.26
C LYS A 636 -19.08 26.42 23.32
N PRO A 637 -18.06 25.84 24.01
CA PRO A 637 -16.71 26.42 24.01
C PRO A 637 -16.16 26.63 22.60
N LYS A 638 -15.59 27.79 22.36
CA LYS A 638 -14.88 28.08 21.10
C LYS A 638 -13.64 27.22 20.99
N ARG A 639 -13.37 26.73 19.78
CA ARG A 639 -12.14 25.99 19.45
C ARG A 639 -11.04 26.96 19.03
N ASP A 640 -9.85 26.80 19.59
CA ASP A 640 -8.68 27.55 19.16
C ASP A 640 -8.06 26.86 17.93
N PRO A 641 -8.08 27.47 16.73
CA PRO A 641 -7.62 26.84 15.52
C PRO A 641 -6.16 26.34 15.59
N LYS A 642 -5.31 27.10 16.31
CA LYS A 642 -3.90 26.70 16.50
C LYS A 642 -3.79 25.43 17.36
N LYS A 643 -4.55 25.35 18.46
CA LYS A 643 -4.55 24.18 19.34
C LYS A 643 -5.14 22.95 18.65
N GLU A 644 -6.17 23.12 17.83
CA GLU A 644 -6.74 22.01 17.06
C GLU A 644 -5.74 21.46 16.04
N SER A 645 -5.00 22.34 15.37
CA SER A 645 -3.90 21.95 14.49
C SER A 645 -2.79 21.22 15.26
N GLU A 646 -2.33 21.74 16.40
CA GLU A 646 -1.32 21.07 17.23
C GLU A 646 -1.79 19.69 17.71
N LYS A 647 -3.08 19.56 18.06
CA LYS A 647 -3.70 18.29 18.45
C LYS A 647 -3.68 17.28 17.28
N ALA A 648 -4.15 17.71 16.11
CA ALA A 648 -4.19 16.87 14.92
C ALA A 648 -2.80 16.34 14.54
N ILE A 649 -1.83 17.25 14.40
CA ILE A 649 -0.45 16.92 14.04
C ILE A 649 0.21 16.03 15.10
N THR A 650 -0.03 16.30 16.39
CA THR A 650 0.50 15.45 17.48
C THR A 650 -0.08 14.05 17.40
N THR A 651 -1.39 13.93 17.17
CA THR A 651 -2.07 12.62 17.07
C THR A 651 -1.56 11.82 15.89
N LEU A 652 -1.39 12.47 14.73
CA LEU A 652 -0.83 11.84 13.53
C LEU A 652 0.61 11.34 13.78
N PHE A 653 1.47 12.20 14.32
CA PHE A 653 2.89 11.88 14.51
C PHE A 653 3.20 10.97 15.72
N ASN A 654 2.21 10.68 16.54
CA ASN A 654 2.27 9.62 17.54
C ASN A 654 1.98 8.22 16.94
N SER A 655 1.54 8.13 15.68
CA SER A 655 1.06 6.87 15.11
C SER A 655 2.17 5.81 14.97
N ALA A 656 3.38 6.22 14.63
CA ALA A 656 4.51 5.28 14.58
C ALA A 656 4.84 4.71 15.98
N GLU A 657 4.82 5.53 17.01
CA GLU A 657 5.02 5.08 18.39
C GLU A 657 3.90 4.15 18.86
N ALA A 658 2.64 4.47 18.55
CA ALA A 658 1.50 3.65 18.94
C ALA A 658 1.55 2.26 18.26
N TYR A 659 1.92 2.20 16.99
CA TYR A 659 2.12 0.93 16.28
C TYR A 659 3.26 0.11 16.87
N LEU A 660 4.40 0.74 17.21
CA LEU A 660 5.52 0.05 17.87
C LEU A 660 5.11 -0.53 19.22
N ARG A 661 4.37 0.23 20.04
CA ARG A 661 3.87 -0.25 21.34
C ARG A 661 2.90 -1.42 21.19
N LEU A 662 2.02 -1.36 20.22
CA LEU A 662 1.14 -2.48 19.86
C LEU A 662 1.99 -3.72 19.52
N TRP A 663 2.98 -3.57 18.66
CA TRP A 663 3.85 -4.68 18.25
C TRP A 663 4.69 -5.22 19.41
N GLU A 664 5.24 -4.36 20.24
CA GLU A 664 5.95 -4.74 21.48
C GLU A 664 5.04 -5.51 22.45
N ALA A 665 3.81 -5.02 22.64
CA ALA A 665 2.81 -5.72 23.47
C ALA A 665 2.43 -7.08 22.90
N THR A 666 2.36 -7.21 21.57
CA THR A 666 2.14 -8.49 20.91
C THR A 666 3.27 -9.49 21.16
N LEU A 667 4.53 -9.05 21.23
CA LEU A 667 5.70 -9.90 21.47
C LEU A 667 5.94 -10.26 22.94
N ASN A 668 5.62 -9.37 23.88
CA ASN A 668 5.90 -9.51 25.31
C ASN A 668 4.88 -10.40 26.06
N ARG A 669 4.50 -11.55 25.49
CA ARG A 669 3.42 -12.42 25.99
C ARG A 669 3.94 -13.80 26.33
#